data_f806db288cc8a3d7985fd11835dce395
#
_entry.id   f806db288cc8a3d7985fd11835dce395
#
_cell.length_a   1.000
_cell.length_b   1.000
_cell.length_c   1.000
_cell.angle_alpha   90.00
_cell.angle_beta   90.00
_cell.angle_gamma   90.00
#
_symmetry.space_group_name_H-M   'P 1'
#
loop_
_entity.id
_entity.type
_entity.pdbx_description
1 polymer ?
#
loop_
_entity_poly.entity_id
_entity_poly.type
_entity_poly.pdbx_seq_one_letter_code
_entity_poly.pdbx_strand_id
1 'polypeptide(L)'
;MTLAILLLLALILPPMLGPGRQLARCADQLTTYVAETEAEARAFHEHPAVQTLIDAGGSLQAAASAELLDLLEQQQRPNFHYCLYRETELRFWSSQLVLPDEGQVADWKDRSESNWVDSLSNGYYLVLSHTLPAGAELRAYSLIPLYFRFQLEEQFPAQQFPAAAGVSGEVGFSLAPTGYPVHTAAGTTACYLFTLTGGATPAQQTLLLFLYLLICIALGYLLNDLAIQFSRRYGPWTGALFLLCTVGVIRYLSIYLDLTGTFYGLPIFSRTFSTPVLNYSLGDLLINIVLLLWFMIFVHREFAILQFPRMRLWVRLALSTTNYLAILMSILVIIGAFRNLVLNSGITFDFDNVFNLNIYSKLAIVGMILLLLAFFLFSHRMMLTIMSIGLNAYGRIIAFVLAFLLAIPFFELVDLQLPLINFFLGGLALVLLFDLFVESENPNLTWLLGWLLIFAGFSSVLLFKYHSDKDRALRLSYARSLVEPVDPVAEEILRQLNADWAAADPAQPKADWWQQRIDESAYLSNHYRLLVEPADTAALAETGRWLPQKNEQVYLRYRRPADTRTPFELNLEREDRPRSQWYSGLLKRPPFRLLDQLPEYEYAIYRNGLKVESSYRSPFPETLQPQEWPAPEESGDWRPNSERSDLIYRGGEQDLIVLIGRDIGGYLKPISLFSYLFFILVLAVPVLLLLNYWLRALPNTLDFTVARRPSLSHRIQLWVIGLTLLSFVLIGFFTVLYFRQTSNYAQEVRIREKIETIQEDLHRELQRTDGRQELDALLAPLFQVHRTDMYLYDSLGRWIASTEEAIFRQGVLAPRMDPYAYLLLGERGETLCVRDEQIGDLRYKSAYLPISLPQERARGFVGFPFYAGEHMLRAEVTDFIGALLNV
;
A
#
# COMPACT_ATOMS: atom_id res chain seq x y z
N MET A 1 30.30 12.17 -28.75
CA MET A 1 29.14 12.64 -29.55
C MET A 1 27.82 12.22 -28.93
N THR A 2 27.55 10.95 -28.64
CA THR A 2 26.31 10.46 -28.03
C THR A 2 25.99 11.12 -26.68
N LEU A 3 26.97 11.25 -25.78
CA LEU A 3 26.79 11.92 -24.48
C LEU A 3 26.41 13.41 -24.65
N ALA A 4 27.01 14.12 -25.55
CA ALA A 4 26.71 15.52 -25.82
C ALA A 4 25.29 15.69 -26.38
N ILE A 5 24.84 14.77 -27.24
CA ILE A 5 23.47 14.76 -27.77
C ILE A 5 22.45 14.49 -26.62
N LEU A 6 22.74 13.51 -25.77
CA LEU A 6 21.87 13.20 -24.62
C LEU A 6 21.77 14.36 -23.61
N LEU A 7 22.89 15.06 -23.35
CA LEU A 7 22.89 16.26 -22.50
C LEU A 7 22.08 17.40 -23.13
N LEU A 8 22.20 17.59 -24.44
CA LEU A 8 21.42 18.57 -25.16
C LEU A 8 19.92 18.24 -25.16
N LEU A 9 19.57 16.96 -25.34
CA LEU A 9 18.19 16.49 -25.23
C LEU A 9 17.64 16.68 -23.83
N ALA A 10 18.42 16.40 -22.78
CA ALA A 10 18.03 16.62 -21.39
C ALA A 10 17.80 18.10 -21.04
N LEU A 11 18.40 19.00 -21.79
CA LEU A 11 18.19 20.45 -21.64
C LEU A 11 16.96 20.96 -22.41
N ILE A 12 16.69 20.42 -23.60
CA ILE A 12 15.69 20.95 -24.53
C ILE A 12 14.31 20.29 -24.36
N LEU A 13 14.24 18.96 -24.14
CA LEU A 13 12.98 18.24 -24.11
C LEU A 13 12.11 18.55 -22.85
N PRO A 14 12.65 18.65 -21.63
CA PRO A 14 11.81 18.86 -20.43
C PRO A 14 10.97 20.12 -20.47
N PRO A 15 11.49 21.30 -20.93
CA PRO A 15 10.66 22.51 -21.07
C PRO A 15 9.49 22.33 -22.05
N MET A 16 9.59 21.41 -23.01
CA MET A 16 8.52 21.13 -23.97
C MET A 16 7.35 20.34 -23.35
N LEU A 17 7.55 19.70 -22.21
CA LEU A 17 6.54 18.95 -21.43
C LEU A 17 6.10 19.73 -20.18
N GLY A 18 6.34 21.01 -20.14
CA GLY A 18 6.06 21.87 -18.98
C GLY A 18 4.59 21.90 -18.57
N PRO A 19 4.29 22.38 -17.33
CA PRO A 19 2.97 22.31 -16.72
C PRO A 19 1.87 22.96 -17.57
N GLY A 20 2.18 24.01 -18.34
CA GLY A 20 1.21 24.64 -19.22
C GLY A 20 0.67 23.73 -20.34
N ARG A 21 1.53 22.89 -20.95
CA ARG A 21 1.07 21.93 -21.96
C ARG A 21 0.30 20.76 -21.37
N GLN A 22 0.66 20.34 -20.16
CA GLN A 22 -0.11 19.30 -19.44
C GLN A 22 -1.49 19.84 -19.11
N LEU A 23 -1.58 21.05 -18.56
CA LEU A 23 -2.88 21.69 -18.26
C LEU A 23 -3.73 21.86 -19.52
N ALA A 24 -3.15 22.31 -20.62
CA ALA A 24 -3.87 22.41 -21.90
C ALA A 24 -4.42 21.03 -22.32
N ARG A 25 -3.60 19.96 -22.23
CA ARG A 25 -4.05 18.60 -22.56
C ARG A 25 -5.14 18.12 -21.60
N CYS A 26 -4.99 18.34 -20.29
CA CYS A 26 -6.02 17.99 -19.30
C CYS A 26 -7.31 18.77 -19.54
N ALA A 27 -7.23 20.05 -19.91
CA ALA A 27 -8.39 20.86 -20.26
C ALA A 27 -9.09 20.34 -21.54
N ASP A 28 -8.33 19.96 -22.57
CA ASP A 28 -8.86 19.33 -23.78
C ASP A 28 -9.52 17.98 -23.49
N GLN A 29 -8.89 17.15 -22.64
CA GLN A 29 -9.45 15.86 -22.22
C GLN A 29 -10.77 16.05 -21.47
N LEU A 30 -10.81 16.96 -20.49
CA LEU A 30 -12.03 17.25 -19.73
C LEU A 30 -13.10 17.88 -20.61
N THR A 31 -12.73 18.75 -21.57
CA THR A 31 -13.66 19.33 -22.55
C THR A 31 -14.26 18.23 -23.43
N THR A 32 -13.46 17.30 -23.91
CA THR A 32 -13.92 16.14 -24.72
C THR A 32 -14.87 15.28 -23.90
N TYR A 33 -14.48 14.93 -22.65
CA TYR A 33 -15.33 14.16 -21.73
C TYR A 33 -16.67 14.86 -21.49
N VAL A 34 -16.68 16.15 -21.23
CA VAL A 34 -17.91 16.93 -21.01
C VAL A 34 -18.79 16.87 -22.26
N ALA A 35 -18.23 17.11 -23.45
CA ALA A 35 -19.00 17.13 -24.70
C ALA A 35 -19.59 15.74 -25.04
N GLU A 36 -18.81 14.67 -24.87
CA GLU A 36 -19.27 13.28 -25.06
C GLU A 36 -20.38 12.94 -24.06
N THR A 37 -20.20 13.26 -22.78
CA THR A 37 -21.17 12.99 -21.72
C THR A 37 -22.45 13.83 -21.90
N GLU A 38 -22.37 15.08 -22.38
CA GLU A 38 -23.55 15.87 -22.75
C GLU A 38 -24.35 15.17 -23.86
N ALA A 39 -23.68 14.62 -24.87
CA ALA A 39 -24.33 13.88 -25.95
C ALA A 39 -24.99 12.59 -25.43
N GLU A 40 -24.31 11.83 -24.55
CA GLU A 40 -24.89 10.65 -23.90
C GLU A 40 -26.11 11.01 -23.04
N ALA A 41 -26.06 12.08 -22.28
CA ALA A 41 -27.17 12.56 -21.43
C ALA A 41 -28.40 12.98 -22.27
N ARG A 42 -28.19 13.62 -23.42
CA ARG A 42 -29.27 13.95 -24.35
C ARG A 42 -29.86 12.70 -25.00
N ALA A 43 -29.02 11.75 -25.45
CA ALA A 43 -29.46 10.49 -26.02
C ALA A 43 -30.28 9.67 -25.01
N PHE A 44 -29.89 9.68 -23.74
CA PHE A 44 -30.65 9.05 -22.66
C PHE A 44 -32.03 9.71 -22.47
N HIS A 45 -32.07 11.04 -22.44
CA HIS A 45 -33.31 11.77 -22.34
C HIS A 45 -34.28 11.49 -23.52
N GLU A 46 -33.75 11.38 -24.74
CA GLU A 46 -34.50 11.09 -25.96
C GLU A 46 -34.88 9.62 -26.13
N HIS A 47 -34.34 8.72 -25.25
CA HIS A 47 -34.63 7.30 -25.33
C HIS A 47 -36.14 7.00 -25.17
N PRO A 48 -36.74 6.11 -25.99
CA PRO A 48 -38.19 5.82 -25.97
C PRO A 48 -38.74 5.45 -24.60
N ALA A 49 -37.97 4.67 -23.82
CA ALA A 49 -38.36 4.29 -22.46
C ALA A 49 -38.45 5.47 -21.51
N VAL A 50 -37.55 6.46 -21.64
CA VAL A 50 -37.53 7.69 -20.82
C VAL A 50 -38.64 8.62 -21.26
N GLN A 51 -38.90 8.72 -22.56
CA GLN A 51 -40.05 9.52 -23.12
C GLN A 51 -41.38 8.93 -22.65
N THR A 52 -41.55 7.64 -22.65
CA THR A 52 -42.76 6.95 -22.11
C THR A 52 -42.96 7.27 -20.63
N LEU A 53 -41.88 7.33 -19.83
CA LEU A 53 -41.92 7.75 -18.42
C LEU A 53 -42.37 9.18 -18.26
N ILE A 54 -41.88 10.09 -19.11
CA ILE A 54 -42.24 11.50 -19.12
C ILE A 54 -43.73 11.65 -19.49
N ASP A 55 -44.19 10.95 -20.51
CA ASP A 55 -45.59 10.97 -20.97
C ASP A 55 -46.56 10.40 -19.92
N ALA A 56 -46.07 9.40 -19.13
CA ALA A 56 -46.82 8.88 -17.98
C ALA A 56 -46.79 9.81 -16.74
N GLY A 57 -46.33 11.05 -16.90
CA GLY A 57 -46.26 12.02 -15.79
C GLY A 57 -45.28 11.65 -14.68
N GLY A 58 -44.25 10.86 -14.98
CA GLY A 58 -43.29 10.37 -14.03
C GLY A 58 -43.77 9.18 -13.19
N SER A 59 -44.86 8.52 -13.57
CA SER A 59 -45.37 7.34 -12.86
C SER A 59 -44.51 6.11 -13.21
N LEU A 60 -43.73 5.62 -12.24
CA LEU A 60 -42.88 4.45 -12.39
C LEU A 60 -43.71 3.17 -12.64
N GLN A 61 -44.92 3.06 -12.05
CA GLN A 61 -45.81 1.90 -12.27
C GLN A 61 -46.29 1.79 -13.72
N ALA A 62 -46.51 2.92 -14.35
CA ALA A 62 -46.95 2.95 -15.76
C ALA A 62 -45.78 2.73 -16.75
N ALA A 63 -44.56 3.06 -16.33
CA ALA A 63 -43.35 3.07 -17.16
C ALA A 63 -42.36 1.94 -16.85
N ALA A 64 -42.66 1.03 -15.92
CA ALA A 64 -41.79 -0.09 -15.56
C ALA A 64 -41.67 -1.15 -16.67
N SER A 65 -41.21 -0.70 -17.85
CA SER A 65 -40.96 -1.52 -19.02
C SER A 65 -39.65 -2.31 -18.90
N ALA A 66 -39.57 -3.43 -19.61
CA ALA A 66 -38.31 -4.16 -19.74
C ALA A 66 -37.21 -3.27 -20.31
N GLU A 67 -37.56 -2.39 -21.24
CA GLU A 67 -36.64 -1.44 -21.89
C GLU A 67 -36.03 -0.42 -20.93
N LEU A 68 -36.77 0.07 -19.93
CA LEU A 68 -36.24 0.98 -18.92
C LEU A 68 -35.28 0.27 -17.99
N LEU A 69 -35.58 -0.97 -17.60
CA LEU A 69 -34.66 -1.79 -16.79
C LEU A 69 -33.40 -2.14 -17.56
N ASP A 70 -33.51 -2.57 -18.83
CA ASP A 70 -32.34 -2.84 -19.68
C ASP A 70 -31.48 -1.60 -19.86
N LEU A 71 -32.08 -0.40 -19.98
CA LEU A 71 -31.38 0.87 -20.07
C LEU A 71 -30.61 1.17 -18.77
N LEU A 72 -31.22 0.97 -17.60
CA LEU A 72 -30.55 1.16 -16.29
C LEU A 72 -29.50 0.07 -16.01
N GLU A 73 -29.68 -1.14 -16.52
CA GLU A 73 -28.68 -2.21 -16.42
C GLU A 73 -27.46 -1.88 -17.27
N GLN A 74 -27.63 -1.36 -18.48
CA GLN A 74 -26.50 -0.92 -19.31
C GLN A 74 -25.74 0.26 -18.69
N GLN A 75 -26.41 1.07 -17.87
CA GLN A 75 -25.84 2.20 -17.16
C GLN A 75 -25.30 1.86 -15.77
N GLN A 76 -24.73 0.68 -15.54
CA GLN A 76 -24.09 0.33 -14.26
C GLN A 76 -23.00 1.34 -13.83
N ARG A 77 -22.42 2.08 -14.77
CA ARG A 77 -21.39 3.10 -14.55
C ARG A 77 -21.72 4.37 -15.30
N PRO A 78 -22.71 5.14 -14.83
CA PRO A 78 -23.12 6.33 -15.57
C PRO A 78 -22.05 7.42 -15.48
N ASN A 79 -21.68 7.97 -16.64
CA ASN A 79 -20.87 9.19 -16.70
C ASN A 79 -21.67 10.43 -16.31
N PHE A 80 -23.00 10.31 -16.19
CA PHE A 80 -23.92 11.36 -15.76
C PHE A 80 -25.05 10.76 -14.92
N HIS A 81 -25.79 11.62 -14.19
CA HIS A 81 -26.94 11.21 -13.39
C HIS A 81 -28.17 11.95 -13.87
N TYR A 82 -29.24 11.22 -14.16
CA TYR A 82 -30.49 11.79 -14.66
C TYR A 82 -31.54 11.82 -13.56
N CYS A 83 -32.27 12.92 -13.43
CA CYS A 83 -33.34 13.07 -12.46
C CYS A 83 -34.57 13.79 -13.07
N LEU A 84 -35.74 13.33 -12.70
CA LEU A 84 -37.06 13.88 -13.14
C LEU A 84 -37.82 14.32 -11.91
N TYR A 85 -38.24 15.59 -11.93
CA TYR A 85 -39.03 16.22 -10.86
C TYR A 85 -40.40 16.68 -11.35
N ARG A 86 -41.38 16.56 -10.44
CA ARG A 86 -42.64 17.29 -10.54
C ARG A 86 -42.63 18.34 -9.45
N GLU A 87 -42.60 19.63 -9.85
CA GLU A 87 -42.26 20.74 -8.95
C GLU A 87 -40.91 20.51 -8.24
N THR A 88 -40.92 20.16 -6.96
CA THR A 88 -39.72 19.80 -6.16
C THR A 88 -39.72 18.31 -5.79
N GLU A 89 -40.77 17.57 -6.14
CA GLU A 89 -40.86 16.16 -5.80
C GLU A 89 -40.14 15.29 -6.83
N LEU A 90 -39.17 14.48 -6.39
CA LEU A 90 -38.45 13.54 -7.22
C LEU A 90 -39.34 12.39 -7.67
N ARG A 91 -39.49 12.19 -8.98
CA ARG A 91 -40.28 11.12 -9.61
C ARG A 91 -39.41 9.99 -10.14
N PHE A 92 -38.22 10.31 -10.66
CA PHE A 92 -37.30 9.31 -11.18
C PHE A 92 -35.84 9.77 -10.99
N TRP A 93 -34.95 8.82 -10.79
CA TRP A 93 -33.50 9.01 -10.73
C TRP A 93 -32.78 7.85 -11.39
N SER A 94 -31.65 8.08 -12.03
CA SER A 94 -30.84 7.04 -12.67
C SER A 94 -29.66 6.54 -11.84
N SER A 95 -29.38 7.17 -10.68
CA SER A 95 -28.24 6.82 -9.85
C SER A 95 -28.46 7.23 -8.38
N GLN A 96 -27.93 6.44 -7.45
CA GLN A 96 -27.94 6.73 -6.02
C GLN A 96 -26.74 7.58 -5.54
N LEU A 97 -25.84 8.02 -6.44
CA LEU A 97 -24.60 8.70 -6.02
C LEU A 97 -24.82 10.15 -5.63
N VAL A 98 -25.69 10.86 -6.34
CA VAL A 98 -25.97 12.28 -6.08
C VAL A 98 -27.37 12.65 -6.48
N LEU A 99 -28.00 13.47 -5.67
CA LEU A 99 -29.27 14.14 -5.98
C LEU A 99 -29.21 15.57 -5.45
N PRO A 100 -29.77 16.55 -6.17
CA PRO A 100 -29.94 17.89 -5.65
C PRO A 100 -30.95 17.91 -4.48
N ASP A 101 -30.76 18.81 -3.55
CA ASP A 101 -31.73 19.04 -2.47
C ASP A 101 -32.94 19.85 -2.97
N GLU A 102 -34.01 19.88 -2.14
CA GLU A 102 -35.26 20.57 -2.53
C GLU A 102 -35.06 22.08 -2.78
N GLY A 103 -34.14 22.72 -2.04
CA GLY A 103 -33.78 24.12 -2.21
C GLY A 103 -33.11 24.37 -3.55
N GLN A 104 -32.14 23.52 -3.93
CA GLN A 104 -31.45 23.58 -5.22
C GLN A 104 -32.43 23.38 -6.38
N VAL A 105 -33.32 22.42 -6.29
CA VAL A 105 -34.34 22.17 -7.33
C VAL A 105 -35.28 23.38 -7.48
N ALA A 106 -35.66 24.04 -6.39
CA ALA A 106 -36.48 25.25 -6.41
C ALA A 106 -35.74 26.41 -7.12
N ASP A 107 -34.43 26.62 -6.82
CA ASP A 107 -33.59 27.62 -7.47
C ASP A 107 -33.40 27.33 -8.97
N TRP A 108 -33.24 26.06 -9.35
CA TRP A 108 -33.09 25.67 -10.75
C TRP A 108 -34.35 25.91 -11.58
N LYS A 109 -35.50 25.87 -10.93
CA LYS A 109 -36.78 26.09 -11.60
C LYS A 109 -36.85 27.46 -12.27
N ASP A 110 -36.23 28.48 -11.71
CA ASP A 110 -36.33 29.84 -12.18
C ASP A 110 -35.20 30.24 -13.13
N ARG A 111 -34.24 29.32 -13.39
CA ARG A 111 -33.14 29.56 -14.32
C ARG A 111 -33.60 29.44 -15.78
N SER A 112 -33.18 30.36 -16.60
CA SER A 112 -33.45 30.39 -18.05
C SER A 112 -32.35 29.72 -18.89
N GLU A 113 -31.23 29.41 -18.26
CA GLU A 113 -30.06 28.79 -18.90
C GLU A 113 -30.29 27.28 -19.13
N SER A 114 -29.82 26.76 -20.27
CA SER A 114 -29.94 25.33 -20.58
C SER A 114 -28.85 24.47 -19.88
N ASN A 115 -27.75 25.10 -19.47
CA ASN A 115 -26.65 24.48 -18.74
C ASN A 115 -25.99 25.48 -17.79
N TRP A 116 -25.55 24.99 -16.62
CA TRP A 116 -24.80 25.76 -15.64
C TRP A 116 -24.01 24.81 -14.73
N VAL A 117 -23.02 25.32 -14.04
CA VAL A 117 -22.28 24.51 -13.03
C VAL A 117 -22.85 24.82 -11.65
N ASP A 118 -23.06 23.75 -10.86
CA ASP A 118 -23.52 23.84 -9.49
C ASP A 118 -22.72 22.92 -8.55
N SER A 119 -22.72 23.27 -7.27
CA SER A 119 -22.07 22.46 -6.20
C SER A 119 -23.13 21.60 -5.51
N LEU A 120 -22.98 20.28 -5.63
CA LEU A 120 -23.82 19.31 -4.94
C LEU A 120 -23.07 18.72 -3.74
N SER A 121 -23.72 17.83 -2.98
CA SER A 121 -23.20 17.27 -1.73
C SER A 121 -21.81 16.64 -1.83
N ASN A 122 -21.46 16.07 -2.97
CA ASN A 122 -20.20 15.32 -3.18
C ASN A 122 -19.29 15.92 -4.27
N GLY A 123 -19.58 17.13 -4.79
CA GLY A 123 -18.72 17.76 -5.81
C GLY A 123 -19.38 18.80 -6.66
N TYR A 124 -18.72 19.14 -7.77
CA TYR A 124 -19.18 20.10 -8.75
C TYR A 124 -19.68 19.38 -10.00
N TYR A 125 -20.85 19.80 -10.47
CA TYR A 125 -21.55 19.18 -11.58
C TYR A 125 -21.96 20.21 -12.63
N LEU A 126 -21.87 19.86 -13.90
CA LEU A 126 -22.55 20.57 -14.97
C LEU A 126 -23.99 20.05 -15.00
N VAL A 127 -24.94 20.93 -14.76
CA VAL A 127 -26.37 20.65 -14.80
C VAL A 127 -26.89 20.97 -16.18
N LEU A 128 -27.55 20.01 -16.84
CA LEU A 128 -28.24 20.18 -18.10
C LEU A 128 -29.75 20.16 -17.85
N SER A 129 -30.47 21.21 -18.23
CA SER A 129 -31.91 21.24 -18.22
C SER A 129 -32.47 20.80 -19.58
N HIS A 130 -33.28 19.74 -19.56
CA HIS A 130 -33.93 19.23 -20.78
C HIS A 130 -35.27 19.89 -21.02
N THR A 131 -35.54 20.24 -22.29
CA THR A 131 -36.82 20.79 -22.69
C THR A 131 -37.89 19.70 -22.79
N LEU A 132 -38.99 19.90 -22.07
CA LEU A 132 -40.14 18.99 -22.08
C LEU A 132 -41.28 19.59 -22.91
N PRO A 133 -42.24 18.78 -23.38
CA PRO A 133 -43.44 19.27 -24.13
C PRO A 133 -44.17 20.36 -23.37
N ALA A 134 -44.68 21.36 -24.12
CA ALA A 134 -45.37 22.50 -23.55
C ALA A 134 -46.60 22.03 -22.74
N GLY A 135 -46.62 22.37 -21.44
CA GLY A 135 -47.68 21.96 -20.52
C GLY A 135 -47.32 20.81 -19.57
N ALA A 136 -46.14 20.23 -19.68
CA ALA A 136 -45.68 19.25 -18.72
C ALA A 136 -45.30 19.93 -17.38
N GLU A 137 -45.93 19.48 -16.27
CA GLU A 137 -45.57 19.90 -14.91
C GLU A 137 -44.23 19.29 -14.44
N LEU A 138 -43.54 18.57 -15.34
CA LEU A 138 -42.30 17.87 -15.08
C LEU A 138 -41.07 18.69 -15.50
N ARG A 139 -39.94 18.42 -14.85
CA ARG A 139 -38.63 18.95 -15.23
C ARG A 139 -37.60 17.82 -15.19
N ALA A 140 -36.73 17.80 -16.17
CA ALA A 140 -35.69 16.79 -16.32
C ALA A 140 -34.31 17.46 -16.29
N TYR A 141 -33.44 16.93 -15.48
CA TYR A 141 -32.05 17.38 -15.33
C TYR A 141 -31.09 16.25 -15.49
N SER A 142 -29.96 16.49 -16.17
CA SER A 142 -28.81 15.60 -16.17
C SER A 142 -27.63 16.29 -15.45
N LEU A 143 -26.99 15.55 -14.56
CA LEU A 143 -25.88 16.00 -13.74
C LEU A 143 -24.60 15.32 -14.23
N ILE A 144 -23.69 16.08 -14.81
CA ILE A 144 -22.40 15.59 -15.32
C ILE A 144 -21.32 15.95 -14.31
N PRO A 145 -20.64 14.98 -13.69
CA PRO A 145 -19.61 15.24 -12.70
C PRO A 145 -18.39 15.91 -13.36
N LEU A 146 -17.96 17.04 -12.84
CA LEU A 146 -16.74 17.75 -13.23
C LEU A 146 -15.61 17.47 -12.25
N TYR A 147 -15.93 17.50 -10.96
CA TYR A 147 -14.93 17.36 -9.90
C TYR A 147 -15.58 16.86 -8.62
N PHE A 148 -15.10 15.72 -8.10
CA PHE A 148 -15.58 15.16 -6.83
C PHE A 148 -14.86 15.82 -5.65
N ARG A 149 -15.63 16.15 -4.61
CA ARG A 149 -15.15 16.66 -3.34
C ARG A 149 -15.92 15.98 -2.22
N PHE A 150 -15.37 14.89 -1.72
CA PHE A 150 -15.94 14.21 -0.57
C PHE A 150 -15.53 14.94 0.72
N GLN A 151 -16.47 15.10 1.64
CA GLN A 151 -16.20 15.71 2.96
C GLN A 151 -15.54 14.73 3.94
N LEU A 152 -15.21 13.54 3.49
CA LEU A 152 -14.54 12.50 4.27
C LEU A 152 -13.04 12.75 4.27
N GLU A 153 -12.52 13.22 5.39
CA GLU A 153 -11.08 13.35 5.61
C GLU A 153 -10.42 11.96 5.64
N GLU A 154 -9.41 11.75 4.84
CA GLU A 154 -8.32 10.76 4.87
C GLU A 154 -8.39 9.48 4.04
N GLN A 155 -9.52 8.97 3.51
CA GLN A 155 -9.47 7.67 2.81
C GLN A 155 -10.10 7.59 1.42
N PHE A 156 -10.99 8.51 1.09
CA PHE A 156 -11.27 8.77 -0.31
C PHE A 156 -10.29 9.84 -0.78
N PRO A 157 -9.81 9.76 -2.02
CA PRO A 157 -9.10 10.90 -2.57
C PRO A 157 -10.03 12.11 -2.41
N ALA A 158 -9.69 12.96 -1.46
CA ALA A 158 -10.56 14.04 -0.97
C ALA A 158 -11.05 14.95 -2.10
N GLN A 159 -10.33 14.92 -3.21
CA GLN A 159 -10.61 15.74 -4.40
C GLN A 159 -10.08 15.02 -5.64
N GLN A 160 -10.97 14.69 -6.60
CA GLN A 160 -10.55 14.02 -7.84
C GLN A 160 -11.48 14.33 -9.02
N PHE A 161 -10.91 14.26 -10.22
CA PHE A 161 -11.67 14.27 -11.45
C PHE A 161 -12.32 12.91 -11.71
N PRO A 162 -13.44 12.85 -12.46
CA PRO A 162 -13.99 11.59 -12.92
C PRO A 162 -12.93 10.76 -13.65
N ALA A 163 -12.84 9.46 -13.35
CA ALA A 163 -11.85 8.58 -13.98
C ALA A 163 -12.00 8.54 -15.52
N ALA A 164 -13.23 8.64 -16.03
CA ALA A 164 -13.54 8.70 -17.46
C ALA A 164 -12.97 9.96 -18.15
N ALA A 165 -12.75 11.05 -17.41
CA ALA A 165 -12.16 12.27 -17.96
C ALA A 165 -10.66 12.13 -18.29
N GLY A 166 -9.99 11.10 -17.78
CA GLY A 166 -8.56 10.85 -18.06
C GLY A 166 -7.61 11.93 -17.56
N VAL A 167 -8.06 12.84 -16.71
CA VAL A 167 -7.24 13.92 -16.14
C VAL A 167 -6.30 13.32 -15.12
N SER A 168 -5.00 13.46 -15.33
CA SER A 168 -3.95 12.90 -14.48
C SER A 168 -2.97 13.97 -14.02
N GLY A 169 -2.48 13.83 -12.77
CA GLY A 169 -1.50 14.73 -12.19
C GLY A 169 -2.08 15.68 -11.15
N GLU A 170 -1.24 16.55 -10.59
CA GLU A 170 -1.62 17.53 -9.57
C GLU A 170 -2.30 18.76 -10.21
N VAL A 171 -3.53 18.55 -10.67
CA VAL A 171 -4.37 19.56 -11.32
C VAL A 171 -5.48 19.96 -10.37
N GLY A 172 -5.63 21.26 -10.15
CA GLY A 172 -6.70 21.83 -9.34
C GLY A 172 -7.87 22.29 -10.21
N PHE A 173 -9.04 22.36 -9.59
CA PHE A 173 -10.30 22.80 -10.17
C PHE A 173 -10.69 24.18 -9.61
N SER A 174 -11.15 25.11 -10.46
CA SER A 174 -11.64 26.42 -10.06
C SER A 174 -12.82 26.88 -10.92
N LEU A 175 -13.78 27.56 -10.30
CA LEU A 175 -14.83 28.25 -11.01
C LEU A 175 -14.43 29.71 -11.38
N ALA A 176 -13.41 30.26 -10.70
CA ALA A 176 -12.86 31.56 -11.02
C ALA A 176 -11.95 31.48 -12.28
N PRO A 177 -11.84 32.53 -13.08
CA PRO A 177 -11.06 32.54 -14.33
C PRO A 177 -9.55 32.51 -14.04
N THR A 178 -9.09 31.36 -13.60
CA THR A 178 -7.68 31.08 -13.26
C THR A 178 -7.20 29.88 -14.05
N GLY A 179 -6.28 30.06 -14.98
CA GLY A 179 -5.68 28.92 -15.70
C GLY A 179 -6.37 28.60 -17.04
N TYR A 180 -6.51 27.31 -17.35
CA TYR A 180 -7.00 26.82 -18.65
C TYR A 180 -8.52 26.57 -18.59
N PRO A 181 -9.31 27.17 -19.50
CA PRO A 181 -10.76 26.99 -19.54
C PRO A 181 -11.13 25.59 -20.07
N VAL A 182 -12.19 25.04 -19.51
CA VAL A 182 -12.90 23.84 -19.97
C VAL A 182 -14.24 24.25 -20.53
N HIS A 183 -14.56 23.85 -21.75
CA HIS A 183 -15.76 24.28 -22.43
C HIS A 183 -16.84 23.21 -22.48
N THR A 184 -18.10 23.61 -22.42
CA THR A 184 -19.25 22.78 -22.71
C THR A 184 -19.41 22.60 -24.22
N ALA A 185 -20.27 21.70 -24.67
CA ALA A 185 -20.60 21.52 -26.07
C ALA A 185 -21.19 22.82 -26.71
N ALA A 186 -21.83 23.67 -25.92
CA ALA A 186 -22.34 24.99 -26.36
C ALA A 186 -21.25 26.05 -26.44
N GLY A 187 -19.99 25.78 -26.08
CA GLY A 187 -18.89 26.73 -26.08
C GLY A 187 -18.83 27.64 -24.85
N THR A 188 -19.71 27.50 -23.89
CA THR A 188 -19.62 28.19 -22.60
C THR A 188 -18.54 27.58 -21.72
N THR A 189 -17.91 28.34 -20.85
CA THR A 189 -16.88 27.84 -19.94
C THR A 189 -17.52 27.21 -18.72
N ALA A 190 -17.25 25.94 -18.49
CA ALA A 190 -17.72 25.19 -17.33
C ALA A 190 -16.84 25.41 -16.10
N CYS A 191 -15.51 25.34 -16.26
CA CYS A 191 -14.56 25.49 -15.16
C CYS A 191 -13.16 25.86 -15.70
N TYR A 192 -12.23 26.09 -14.79
CA TYR A 192 -10.82 26.34 -15.08
C TYR A 192 -9.94 25.34 -14.36
N LEU A 193 -8.86 24.90 -15.02
CA LEU A 193 -7.85 24.03 -14.45
C LEU A 193 -6.58 24.82 -14.12
N PHE A 194 -5.97 24.53 -12.98
CA PHE A 194 -4.70 25.12 -12.56
C PHE A 194 -3.79 24.07 -11.94
N THR A 195 -2.49 24.33 -11.84
CA THR A 195 -1.53 23.44 -11.15
C THR A 195 -1.59 23.67 -9.65
N LEU A 196 -1.72 22.61 -8.87
CA LEU A 196 -1.65 22.65 -7.40
C LEU A 196 -0.21 22.87 -6.92
N THR A 197 0.78 22.34 -7.65
CA THR A 197 2.19 22.50 -7.35
C THR A 197 2.92 23.09 -8.56
N GLY A 198 3.85 24.01 -8.33
CA GLY A 198 4.71 24.57 -9.39
C GLY A 198 5.82 23.62 -9.85
N GLY A 199 5.71 22.32 -9.54
CA GLY A 199 6.70 21.27 -9.81
C GLY A 199 6.67 20.73 -11.23
N ALA A 200 7.67 19.92 -11.57
CA ALA A 200 7.74 19.22 -12.85
C ALA A 200 6.62 18.18 -12.98
N THR A 201 6.02 18.08 -14.16
CA THR A 201 4.94 17.11 -14.42
C THR A 201 5.44 15.67 -14.32
N PRO A 202 4.59 14.67 -13.98
CA PRO A 202 5.00 13.27 -13.93
C PRO A 202 5.63 12.78 -15.24
N ALA A 203 5.11 13.21 -16.38
CA ALA A 203 5.68 12.88 -17.69
C ALA A 203 7.08 13.52 -17.89
N GLN A 204 7.25 14.75 -17.43
CA GLN A 204 8.54 15.46 -17.46
C GLN A 204 9.56 14.81 -16.54
N GLN A 205 9.14 14.40 -15.32
CA GLN A 205 10.00 13.68 -14.38
C GLN A 205 10.42 12.31 -14.93
N THR A 206 9.49 11.57 -15.54
CA THR A 206 9.79 10.26 -16.16
C THR A 206 10.75 10.40 -17.33
N LEU A 207 10.55 11.39 -18.20
CA LEU A 207 11.46 11.66 -19.33
C LEU A 207 12.85 12.05 -18.84
N LEU A 208 12.93 12.95 -17.86
CA LEU A 208 14.21 13.35 -17.25
C LEU A 208 14.93 12.16 -16.64
N LEU A 209 14.22 11.32 -15.89
CA LEU A 209 14.78 10.09 -15.31
C LEU A 209 15.37 9.20 -16.41
N PHE A 210 14.62 8.97 -17.48
CA PHE A 210 15.06 8.14 -18.59
C PHE A 210 16.30 8.72 -19.27
N LEU A 211 16.33 10.03 -19.52
CA LEU A 211 17.48 10.72 -20.11
C LEU A 211 18.71 10.67 -19.20
N TYR A 212 18.53 10.90 -17.89
CA TYR A 212 19.63 10.78 -16.94
C TYR A 212 20.16 9.34 -16.83
N LEU A 213 19.29 8.35 -16.90
CA LEU A 213 19.71 6.94 -16.96
C LEU A 213 20.57 6.67 -18.19
N LEU A 214 20.17 7.16 -19.37
CA LEU A 214 20.96 7.03 -20.60
C LEU A 214 22.30 7.77 -20.50
N ILE A 215 22.32 8.95 -19.90
CA ILE A 215 23.56 9.72 -19.65
C ILE A 215 24.49 8.94 -18.73
N CYS A 216 23.98 8.37 -17.64
CA CYS A 216 24.76 7.53 -16.73
C CYS A 216 25.34 6.30 -17.41
N ILE A 217 24.55 5.62 -18.27
CA ILE A 217 25.01 4.46 -19.05
C ILE A 217 26.13 4.90 -20.04
N ALA A 218 25.95 5.99 -20.77
CA ALA A 218 26.92 6.50 -21.70
C ALA A 218 28.24 6.94 -21.02
N LEU A 219 28.11 7.61 -19.87
CA LEU A 219 29.24 8.00 -19.01
C LEU A 219 29.98 6.76 -18.47
N GLY A 220 29.22 5.79 -17.96
CA GLY A 220 29.78 4.50 -17.49
C GLY A 220 30.56 3.79 -18.60
N TYR A 221 30.02 3.74 -19.82
CA TYR A 221 30.72 3.16 -20.96
C TYR A 221 32.02 3.90 -21.27
N LEU A 222 32.01 5.23 -21.31
CA LEU A 222 33.19 6.07 -21.52
C LEU A 222 34.27 5.84 -20.46
N LEU A 223 33.87 5.84 -19.18
CA LEU A 223 34.80 5.61 -18.08
C LEU A 223 35.40 4.21 -18.09
N ASN A 224 34.57 3.21 -18.44
CA ASN A 224 35.05 1.84 -18.60
C ASN A 224 36.09 1.71 -19.73
N ASP A 225 35.84 2.36 -20.88
CA ASP A 225 36.79 2.34 -22.01
C ASP A 225 38.10 3.04 -21.63
N LEU A 226 38.03 4.19 -20.96
CA LEU A 226 39.22 4.87 -20.44
C LEU A 226 40.00 3.99 -19.43
N ALA A 227 39.28 3.34 -18.49
CA ALA A 227 39.90 2.44 -17.53
C ALA A 227 40.62 1.27 -18.21
N ILE A 228 40.03 0.69 -19.27
CA ILE A 228 40.63 -0.36 -20.09
C ILE A 228 41.89 0.18 -20.80
N GLN A 229 41.85 1.39 -21.37
CA GLN A 229 43.01 2.01 -22.00
C GLN A 229 44.16 2.24 -21.01
N PHE A 230 43.83 2.71 -19.78
CA PHE A 230 44.83 2.83 -18.71
C PHE A 230 45.38 1.46 -18.29
N SER A 231 44.51 0.44 -18.15
CA SER A 231 44.92 -0.92 -17.84
C SER A 231 45.90 -1.50 -18.87
N ARG A 232 45.64 -1.31 -20.18
CA ARG A 232 46.50 -1.79 -21.26
C ARG A 232 47.84 -1.05 -21.34
N ARG A 233 47.84 0.26 -21.01
CA ARG A 233 49.04 1.10 -21.17
C ARG A 233 49.96 1.05 -19.95
N TYR A 234 49.39 1.01 -18.73
CA TYR A 234 50.15 1.15 -17.48
C TYR A 234 49.99 -0.04 -16.51
N GLY A 235 49.26 -1.07 -16.94
CA GLY A 235 48.96 -2.26 -16.15
C GLY A 235 47.61 -2.29 -15.46
N PRO A 236 47.09 -3.46 -15.07
CA PRO A 236 45.71 -3.64 -14.60
C PRO A 236 45.42 -2.90 -13.31
N TRP A 237 46.39 -2.74 -12.41
CA TRP A 237 46.25 -2.00 -11.15
C TRP A 237 45.94 -0.52 -11.38
N THR A 238 46.57 0.10 -12.40
CA THR A 238 46.34 1.52 -12.68
C THR A 238 44.94 1.74 -13.28
N GLY A 239 44.46 0.82 -14.11
CA GLY A 239 43.09 0.86 -14.60
C GLY A 239 42.02 0.68 -13.49
N ALA A 240 42.28 -0.27 -12.58
CA ALA A 240 41.39 -0.49 -11.42
C ALA A 240 41.38 0.70 -10.45
N LEU A 241 42.55 1.27 -10.15
CA LEU A 241 42.67 2.47 -9.29
C LEU A 241 41.98 3.68 -9.94
N PHE A 242 42.20 3.89 -11.24
CA PHE A 242 41.51 4.94 -11.98
C PHE A 242 39.99 4.79 -11.91
N LEU A 243 39.46 3.58 -12.15
CA LEU A 243 38.03 3.31 -12.10
C LEU A 243 37.49 3.53 -10.68
N LEU A 244 38.15 2.99 -9.66
CA LEU A 244 37.76 3.12 -8.26
C LEU A 244 37.73 4.58 -7.82
N CYS A 245 38.80 5.35 -8.11
CA CYS A 245 38.88 6.76 -7.76
C CYS A 245 37.82 7.58 -8.50
N THR A 246 37.65 7.37 -9.79
CA THR A 246 36.69 8.15 -10.59
C THR A 246 35.26 7.87 -10.16
N VAL A 247 34.90 6.59 -10.00
CA VAL A 247 33.57 6.18 -9.51
C VAL A 247 33.35 6.70 -8.08
N GLY A 248 34.36 6.59 -7.20
CA GLY A 248 34.30 7.12 -5.83
C GLY A 248 34.09 8.63 -5.79
N VAL A 249 34.81 9.39 -6.63
CA VAL A 249 34.66 10.85 -6.73
C VAL A 249 33.27 11.21 -7.25
N ILE A 250 32.82 10.57 -8.31
CA ILE A 250 31.47 10.81 -8.87
C ILE A 250 30.40 10.53 -7.83
N ARG A 251 30.53 9.42 -7.10
CA ARG A 251 29.59 9.07 -6.04
C ARG A 251 29.62 10.06 -4.87
N TYR A 252 30.80 10.44 -4.43
CA TYR A 252 30.97 11.46 -3.39
C TYR A 252 30.34 12.80 -3.81
N LEU A 253 30.60 13.25 -5.04
CA LEU A 253 30.00 14.46 -5.59
C LEU A 253 28.49 14.35 -5.72
N SER A 254 27.96 13.20 -6.10
CA SER A 254 26.51 12.99 -6.21
C SER A 254 25.81 13.12 -4.85
N ILE A 255 26.45 12.68 -3.78
CA ILE A 255 25.95 12.83 -2.40
C ILE A 255 26.13 14.27 -1.92
N TYR A 256 27.33 14.85 -2.11
CA TYR A 256 27.65 16.18 -1.63
C TYR A 256 26.84 17.29 -2.30
N LEU A 257 26.61 17.19 -3.61
CA LEU A 257 25.80 18.14 -4.38
C LEU A 257 24.30 17.84 -4.30
N ASP A 258 23.91 16.84 -3.52
CA ASP A 258 22.54 16.36 -3.41
C ASP A 258 21.84 16.16 -4.76
N LEU A 259 22.61 15.63 -5.74
CA LEU A 259 22.07 15.38 -7.08
C LEU A 259 20.90 14.39 -7.06
N THR A 260 20.87 13.51 -6.06
CA THR A 260 19.74 12.63 -5.82
C THR A 260 18.54 13.36 -5.20
N GLY A 261 18.74 14.52 -4.58
CA GLY A 261 17.69 15.36 -4.03
C GLY A 261 16.70 15.89 -5.06
N THR A 262 17.14 16.11 -6.30
CA THR A 262 16.25 16.43 -7.43
C THR A 262 15.29 15.28 -7.78
N PHE A 263 15.59 14.05 -7.33
CA PHE A 263 14.78 12.86 -7.52
C PHE A 263 13.99 12.45 -6.28
N TYR A 264 14.04 13.18 -5.17
CA TYR A 264 13.27 12.89 -3.95
C TYR A 264 11.75 12.92 -4.17
N GLY A 265 11.27 13.51 -5.25
CA GLY A 265 9.89 13.33 -5.71
C GLY A 265 9.57 11.90 -6.17
N LEU A 266 10.60 11.07 -6.42
CA LEU A 266 10.42 9.64 -6.69
C LEU A 266 10.52 8.88 -5.37
N PRO A 267 9.49 8.11 -4.99
CA PRO A 267 9.48 7.40 -3.71
C PRO A 267 10.66 6.46 -3.47
N ILE A 268 11.36 6.01 -4.53
CA ILE A 268 12.57 5.17 -4.44
C ILE A 268 13.77 5.89 -3.82
N PHE A 269 13.81 7.23 -3.93
CA PHE A 269 14.85 8.09 -3.35
C PHE A 269 14.37 8.78 -2.07
N SER A 270 13.14 8.51 -1.59
CA SER A 270 12.68 9.01 -0.30
C SER A 270 13.61 8.52 0.82
N ARG A 271 13.82 9.38 1.83
CA ARG A 271 14.66 9.04 3.00
C ARG A 271 13.96 8.01 3.87
N THR A 272 14.01 6.74 3.45
CA THR A 272 13.38 5.61 4.15
C THR A 272 14.34 4.85 5.06
N PHE A 273 15.65 5.12 4.99
CA PHE A 273 16.66 4.46 5.80
C PHE A 273 17.11 5.34 6.97
N SER A 274 17.12 4.76 8.15
CA SER A 274 17.52 5.43 9.40
C SER A 274 19.04 5.52 9.62
N THR A 275 19.87 4.87 8.79
CA THR A 275 21.35 4.86 8.97
C THR A 275 22.04 5.71 7.91
N PRO A 276 22.74 6.78 8.30
CA PRO A 276 22.99 7.92 7.41
C PRO A 276 24.35 7.97 6.72
N VAL A 277 25.18 6.90 6.67
CA VAL A 277 26.58 7.11 6.23
C VAL A 277 26.80 6.96 4.72
N LEU A 278 26.10 6.04 4.02
CA LEU A 278 26.30 5.77 2.59
C LEU A 278 25.02 5.51 1.80
N ASN A 279 23.93 5.14 2.49
CA ASN A 279 22.66 4.78 1.86
C ASN A 279 21.53 5.57 2.53
N TYR A 280 21.13 6.69 1.93
CA TYR A 280 20.00 7.48 2.42
C TYR A 280 18.64 6.94 1.93
N SER A 281 18.66 6.20 0.81
CA SER A 281 17.47 5.69 0.15
C SER A 281 17.72 4.32 -0.48
N LEU A 282 16.64 3.62 -0.88
CA LEU A 282 16.73 2.38 -1.66
C LEU A 282 17.45 2.61 -2.99
N GLY A 283 17.20 3.75 -3.63
CA GLY A 283 17.87 4.14 -4.87
C GLY A 283 19.39 4.26 -4.70
N ASP A 284 19.85 4.87 -3.61
CA ASP A 284 21.28 4.97 -3.29
C ASP A 284 21.93 3.60 -3.08
N LEU A 285 21.24 2.71 -2.37
CA LEU A 285 21.70 1.33 -2.17
C LEU A 285 21.87 0.61 -3.52
N LEU A 286 20.86 0.69 -4.41
CA LEU A 286 20.91 0.06 -5.73
C LEU A 286 22.06 0.62 -6.58
N ILE A 287 22.26 1.94 -6.59
CA ILE A 287 23.38 2.58 -7.29
C ILE A 287 24.72 2.02 -6.77
N ASN A 288 24.90 1.96 -5.45
CA ASN A 288 26.13 1.46 -4.85
C ASN A 288 26.37 -0.02 -5.19
N ILE A 289 25.34 -0.85 -5.23
CA ILE A 289 25.43 -2.25 -5.64
C ILE A 289 25.83 -2.37 -7.11
N VAL A 290 25.22 -1.60 -8.00
CA VAL A 290 25.55 -1.59 -9.45
C VAL A 290 26.99 -1.15 -9.68
N LEU A 291 27.46 -0.11 -8.98
CA LEU A 291 28.84 0.36 -9.08
C LEU A 291 29.83 -0.69 -8.55
N LEU A 292 29.50 -1.37 -7.46
CA LEU A 292 30.29 -2.49 -6.93
C LEU A 292 30.38 -3.63 -7.93
N LEU A 293 29.25 -4.04 -8.50
CA LEU A 293 29.18 -5.11 -9.50
C LEU A 293 30.01 -4.75 -10.72
N TRP A 294 29.88 -3.51 -11.23
CA TRP A 294 30.66 -3.03 -12.35
C TRP A 294 32.16 -3.10 -12.08
N PHE A 295 32.61 -2.64 -10.90
CA PHE A 295 34.01 -2.74 -10.49
C PHE A 295 34.48 -4.21 -10.42
N MET A 296 33.65 -5.13 -9.89
CA MET A 296 34.00 -6.56 -9.83
C MET A 296 34.14 -7.19 -11.23
N ILE A 297 33.22 -6.84 -12.15
CA ILE A 297 33.30 -7.26 -13.56
C ILE A 297 34.61 -6.78 -14.21
N PHE A 298 34.96 -5.48 -13.99
CA PHE A 298 36.22 -4.93 -14.50
C PHE A 298 37.45 -5.68 -13.97
N VAL A 299 37.51 -5.90 -12.64
CA VAL A 299 38.60 -6.66 -12.02
C VAL A 299 38.69 -8.07 -12.61
N HIS A 300 37.56 -8.75 -12.74
CA HIS A 300 37.55 -10.11 -13.29
C HIS A 300 38.06 -10.17 -14.73
N ARG A 301 37.78 -9.14 -15.54
CA ARG A 301 38.12 -9.08 -16.95
C ARG A 301 39.57 -8.68 -17.18
N GLU A 302 40.08 -7.69 -16.48
CA GLU A 302 41.39 -7.07 -16.80
C GLU A 302 42.54 -7.70 -16.01
N PHE A 303 42.29 -8.33 -14.89
CA PHE A 303 43.34 -8.98 -14.14
C PHE A 303 43.55 -10.43 -14.63
N ALA A 304 44.73 -10.75 -15.13
CA ALA A 304 45.14 -12.13 -15.34
C ALA A 304 45.30 -12.85 -13.99
N ILE A 305 45.20 -14.19 -14.00
CA ILE A 305 45.50 -14.99 -12.81
C ILE A 305 46.99 -14.83 -12.50
N LEU A 306 47.31 -14.27 -11.36
CA LEU A 306 48.67 -14.08 -10.91
C LEU A 306 49.33 -15.43 -10.71
N GLN A 307 50.42 -15.70 -11.45
CA GLN A 307 51.28 -16.83 -11.18
C GLN A 307 52.33 -16.41 -10.18
N PHE A 308 52.28 -17.01 -8.99
CA PHE A 308 53.23 -16.67 -7.94
C PHE A 308 54.53 -17.49 -8.12
N PRO A 309 55.71 -16.82 -8.10
CA PRO A 309 57.00 -17.53 -8.10
C PRO A 309 57.14 -18.35 -6.80
N ARG A 310 58.11 -19.22 -6.71
CA ARG A 310 58.42 -20.04 -5.53
C ARG A 310 58.66 -19.12 -4.32
N MET A 311 57.60 -18.93 -3.49
CA MET A 311 57.61 -18.12 -2.27
C MET A 311 57.87 -19.02 -1.04
N ARG A 312 58.39 -18.43 0.03
CA ARG A 312 58.49 -19.07 1.34
C ARG A 312 57.13 -19.45 1.88
N LEU A 313 57.07 -20.58 2.62
CA LEU A 313 55.75 -21.10 3.12
C LEU A 313 54.96 -20.07 3.91
N TRP A 314 55.61 -19.29 4.79
CA TRP A 314 54.92 -18.27 5.58
C TRP A 314 54.30 -17.14 4.74
N VAL A 315 54.92 -16.75 3.63
CA VAL A 315 54.40 -15.74 2.70
C VAL A 315 53.17 -16.28 1.98
N ARG A 316 53.22 -17.56 1.55
CA ARG A 316 52.07 -18.23 0.92
C ARG A 316 50.91 -18.34 1.89
N LEU A 317 51.19 -18.72 3.17
CA LEU A 317 50.21 -18.80 4.23
C LEU A 317 49.57 -17.42 4.49
N ALA A 318 50.39 -16.37 4.69
CA ALA A 318 49.90 -15.02 4.96
C ALA A 318 49.03 -14.48 3.81
N LEU A 319 49.48 -14.68 2.56
CA LEU A 319 48.71 -14.20 1.41
C LEU A 319 47.37 -14.94 1.25
N SER A 320 47.35 -16.28 1.49
CA SER A 320 46.09 -17.06 1.49
C SER A 320 45.19 -16.65 2.64
N THR A 321 45.74 -16.43 3.85
CA THR A 321 44.97 -15.91 5.00
C THR A 321 44.30 -14.57 4.68
N THR A 322 45.02 -13.64 4.06
CA THR A 322 44.47 -12.33 3.66
C THR A 322 43.32 -12.49 2.64
N ASN A 323 43.47 -13.39 1.68
CA ASN A 323 42.39 -13.64 0.71
C ASN A 323 41.15 -14.30 1.36
N TYR A 324 41.35 -15.29 2.26
CA TYR A 324 40.22 -15.85 3.02
C TYR A 324 39.58 -14.84 3.95
N LEU A 325 40.38 -13.97 4.60
CA LEU A 325 39.83 -12.88 5.40
C LEU A 325 38.99 -11.93 4.55
N ALA A 326 39.42 -11.60 3.32
CA ALA A 326 38.66 -10.78 2.40
C ALA A 326 37.31 -11.43 2.02
N ILE A 327 37.27 -12.76 1.81
CA ILE A 327 36.01 -13.49 1.57
C ILE A 327 35.11 -13.42 2.80
N LEU A 328 35.63 -13.68 4.01
CA LEU A 328 34.86 -13.61 5.26
C LEU A 328 34.31 -12.20 5.51
N MET A 329 35.13 -11.16 5.29
CA MET A 329 34.67 -9.77 5.37
C MET A 329 33.57 -9.45 4.38
N SER A 330 33.63 -9.98 3.16
CA SER A 330 32.57 -9.78 2.16
C SER A 330 31.25 -10.47 2.57
N ILE A 331 31.30 -11.61 3.27
CA ILE A 331 30.12 -12.25 3.86
C ILE A 331 29.50 -11.34 4.91
N LEU A 332 30.33 -10.74 5.81
CA LEU A 332 29.82 -9.80 6.82
C LEU A 332 29.14 -8.58 6.19
N VAL A 333 29.71 -8.04 5.11
CA VAL A 333 29.11 -6.92 4.37
C VAL A 333 27.74 -7.31 3.80
N ILE A 334 27.60 -8.50 3.24
CA ILE A 334 26.34 -8.98 2.69
C ILE A 334 25.29 -9.15 3.80
N ILE A 335 25.67 -9.84 4.89
CA ILE A 335 24.75 -10.03 6.02
C ILE A 335 24.31 -8.67 6.56
N GLY A 336 25.24 -7.72 6.71
CA GLY A 336 24.93 -6.34 7.12
C GLY A 336 24.00 -5.61 6.14
N ALA A 337 24.18 -5.80 4.84
CA ALA A 337 23.31 -5.23 3.82
C ALA A 337 21.88 -5.80 3.89
N PHE A 338 21.72 -7.13 4.06
CA PHE A 338 20.42 -7.78 4.26
C PHE A 338 19.74 -7.30 5.55
N ARG A 339 20.51 -7.23 6.66
CA ARG A 339 20.01 -6.69 7.92
C ARG A 339 19.47 -5.26 7.76
N ASN A 340 20.29 -4.38 7.18
CA ASN A 340 19.89 -2.99 6.95
C ASN A 340 18.64 -2.87 6.07
N LEU A 341 18.57 -3.68 5.03
CA LEU A 341 17.43 -3.67 4.11
C LEU A 341 16.13 -4.10 4.79
N VAL A 342 16.18 -5.05 5.73
CA VAL A 342 14.98 -5.56 6.42
C VAL A 342 14.64 -4.73 7.65
N LEU A 343 15.63 -4.47 8.55
CA LEU A 343 15.36 -3.84 9.84
C LEU A 343 15.19 -2.33 9.74
N ASN A 344 16.08 -1.66 8.96
CA ASN A 344 16.19 -0.20 8.97
C ASN A 344 15.46 0.47 7.80
N SER A 345 14.77 -0.30 6.96
CA SER A 345 13.96 0.27 5.89
C SER A 345 12.46 0.23 6.22
N GLY A 346 11.72 1.24 5.77
CA GLY A 346 10.26 1.22 5.77
C GLY A 346 9.65 0.24 4.75
N ILE A 347 10.49 -0.62 4.12
CA ILE A 347 10.03 -1.57 3.12
C ILE A 347 9.40 -2.77 3.82
N THR A 348 8.17 -3.05 3.47
CA THR A 348 7.47 -4.25 3.95
C THR A 348 7.83 -5.43 3.05
N PHE A 349 8.44 -6.44 3.64
CA PHE A 349 8.63 -7.75 2.99
C PHE A 349 7.53 -8.67 3.50
N ASP A 350 6.36 -8.61 2.88
CA ASP A 350 5.29 -9.56 3.12
C ASP A 350 5.60 -10.84 2.34
N PHE A 351 6.14 -11.83 3.03
CA PHE A 351 6.49 -13.12 2.42
C PHE A 351 5.30 -14.09 2.41
N ASP A 352 4.20 -13.75 3.07
CA ASP A 352 2.97 -14.52 3.02
C ASP A 352 2.27 -14.28 1.67
N ASN A 353 2.47 -13.06 1.10
CA ASN A 353 1.88 -12.64 -0.16
C ASN A 353 2.91 -12.02 -1.11
N VAL A 354 3.82 -12.83 -1.66
CA VAL A 354 4.92 -12.36 -2.54
C VAL A 354 4.41 -11.58 -3.77
N PHE A 355 3.21 -11.86 -4.25
CA PHE A 355 2.61 -11.13 -5.38
C PHE A 355 2.08 -9.76 -5.00
N ASN A 356 1.77 -9.52 -3.74
CA ASN A 356 1.38 -8.21 -3.21
C ASN A 356 2.58 -7.35 -2.82
N LEU A 357 3.80 -7.84 -3.02
CA LEU A 357 5.00 -7.03 -2.80
C LEU A 357 4.92 -5.74 -3.62
N ASN A 358 5.11 -4.63 -2.95
CA ASN A 358 5.16 -3.33 -3.61
C ASN A 358 6.39 -3.25 -4.53
N ILE A 359 6.43 -2.25 -5.40
CA ILE A 359 7.53 -2.08 -6.36
C ILE A 359 8.90 -1.93 -5.65
N TYR A 360 8.91 -1.36 -4.45
CA TYR A 360 10.15 -1.16 -3.68
C TYR A 360 10.71 -2.48 -3.16
N SER A 361 9.85 -3.38 -2.66
CA SER A 361 10.24 -4.72 -2.24
C SER A 361 10.78 -5.55 -3.40
N LYS A 362 10.16 -5.44 -4.59
CA LYS A 362 10.65 -6.08 -5.81
C LYS A 362 12.03 -5.57 -6.22
N LEU A 363 12.23 -4.25 -6.18
CA LEU A 363 13.53 -3.64 -6.48
C LEU A 363 14.60 -4.01 -5.43
N ALA A 364 14.23 -4.12 -4.17
CA ALA A 364 15.11 -4.57 -3.11
C ALA A 364 15.59 -6.02 -3.36
N ILE A 365 14.70 -6.91 -3.79
CA ILE A 365 15.06 -8.29 -4.19
C ILE A 365 16.04 -8.28 -5.37
N VAL A 366 15.80 -7.46 -6.39
CA VAL A 366 16.74 -7.30 -7.50
C VAL A 366 18.11 -6.83 -7.01
N GLY A 367 18.14 -5.86 -6.09
CA GLY A 367 19.38 -5.41 -5.45
C GLY A 367 20.11 -6.54 -4.71
N MET A 368 19.39 -7.37 -3.98
CA MET A 368 19.96 -8.56 -3.31
C MET A 368 20.58 -9.54 -4.32
N ILE A 369 19.90 -9.81 -5.43
CA ILE A 369 20.42 -10.69 -6.49
C ILE A 369 21.73 -10.13 -7.08
N LEU A 370 21.77 -8.84 -7.39
CA LEU A 370 22.97 -8.18 -7.91
C LEU A 370 24.12 -8.17 -6.89
N LEU A 371 23.82 -8.01 -5.61
CA LEU A 371 24.80 -8.09 -4.53
C LEU A 371 25.38 -9.49 -4.38
N LEU A 372 24.56 -10.54 -4.45
CA LEU A 372 25.01 -11.93 -4.44
C LEU A 372 25.87 -12.26 -5.67
N LEU A 373 25.53 -11.71 -6.83
CA LEU A 373 26.35 -11.85 -8.03
C LEU A 373 27.72 -11.18 -7.87
N ALA A 374 27.75 -9.97 -7.32
CA ALA A 374 29.01 -9.26 -7.02
C ALA A 374 29.88 -10.06 -6.02
N PHE A 375 29.27 -10.63 -5.00
CA PHE A 375 29.92 -11.50 -4.04
C PHE A 375 30.49 -12.76 -4.69
N PHE A 376 29.71 -13.42 -5.55
CA PHE A 376 30.17 -14.60 -6.26
C PHE A 376 31.41 -14.29 -7.10
N LEU A 377 31.38 -13.20 -7.87
CA LEU A 377 32.52 -12.77 -8.70
C LEU A 377 33.75 -12.46 -7.85
N PHE A 378 33.56 -11.74 -6.75
CA PHE A 378 34.64 -11.41 -5.82
C PHE A 378 35.25 -12.66 -5.20
N SER A 379 34.42 -13.52 -4.60
CA SER A 379 34.87 -14.74 -3.91
C SER A 379 35.55 -15.73 -4.86
N HIS A 380 34.98 -15.89 -6.07
CA HIS A 380 35.58 -16.69 -7.12
C HIS A 380 36.97 -16.17 -7.50
N ARG A 381 37.15 -14.85 -7.62
CA ARG A 381 38.45 -14.25 -7.92
C ARG A 381 39.47 -14.47 -6.81
N MET A 382 39.07 -14.29 -5.56
CA MET A 382 39.94 -14.53 -4.40
C MET A 382 40.33 -16.01 -4.35
N MET A 383 39.42 -16.91 -4.63
CA MET A 383 39.69 -18.36 -4.61
C MET A 383 40.65 -18.81 -5.73
N LEU A 384 40.48 -18.29 -6.95
CA LEU A 384 41.46 -18.49 -8.03
C LEU A 384 42.87 -18.04 -7.62
N THR A 385 42.98 -16.94 -6.88
CA THR A 385 44.28 -16.45 -6.36
C THR A 385 44.85 -17.42 -5.32
N ILE A 386 44.02 -17.92 -4.39
CA ILE A 386 44.42 -18.89 -3.38
C ILE A 386 44.96 -20.18 -4.02
N MET A 387 44.25 -20.68 -5.05
CA MET A 387 44.69 -21.88 -5.78
C MET A 387 46.04 -21.66 -6.50
N SER A 388 46.23 -20.47 -7.09
CA SER A 388 47.47 -20.13 -7.77
C SER A 388 48.72 -20.00 -6.86
N ILE A 389 48.48 -19.77 -5.53
CA ILE A 389 49.55 -19.72 -4.51
C ILE A 389 50.16 -21.13 -4.24
N GLY A 390 49.43 -22.22 -4.56
CA GLY A 390 49.95 -23.58 -4.51
C GLY A 390 50.13 -24.15 -3.10
N LEU A 391 49.28 -23.78 -2.13
CA LEU A 391 49.20 -24.41 -0.82
C LEU A 391 48.54 -25.79 -0.95
N ASN A 392 49.02 -26.75 -0.16
CA ASN A 392 48.33 -28.04 0.00
C ASN A 392 47.02 -27.87 0.81
N ALA A 393 46.13 -28.88 0.80
CA ALA A 393 44.82 -28.80 1.47
C ALA A 393 44.94 -28.42 2.96
N TYR A 394 45.91 -29.00 3.69
CA TYR A 394 46.14 -28.67 5.11
C TYR A 394 46.56 -27.21 5.29
N GLY A 395 47.41 -26.68 4.41
CA GLY A 395 47.83 -25.27 4.44
C GLY A 395 46.64 -24.32 4.17
N ARG A 396 45.74 -24.71 3.30
CA ARG A 396 44.51 -23.94 3.01
C ARG A 396 43.56 -23.90 4.21
N ILE A 397 43.39 -25.06 4.91
CA ILE A 397 42.58 -25.12 6.14
C ILE A 397 43.18 -24.22 7.24
N ILE A 398 44.50 -24.33 7.45
CA ILE A 398 45.19 -23.49 8.45
C ILE A 398 45.02 -21.99 8.09
N ALA A 399 45.19 -21.62 6.84
CA ALA A 399 44.99 -20.23 6.38
C ALA A 399 43.55 -19.76 6.62
N PHE A 400 42.54 -20.62 6.39
CA PHE A 400 41.14 -20.30 6.66
C PHE A 400 40.86 -20.09 8.16
N VAL A 401 41.36 -20.99 9.00
CA VAL A 401 41.20 -20.89 10.48
C VAL A 401 41.86 -19.60 10.99
N LEU A 402 43.08 -19.27 10.53
CA LEU A 402 43.72 -18.00 10.87
C LEU A 402 42.92 -16.78 10.39
N ALA A 403 42.40 -16.83 9.19
CA ALA A 403 41.52 -15.78 8.67
C ALA A 403 40.24 -15.62 9.50
N PHE A 404 39.62 -16.72 9.91
CA PHE A 404 38.44 -16.70 10.76
C PHE A 404 38.73 -16.07 12.13
N LEU A 405 39.83 -16.45 12.78
CA LEU A 405 40.25 -15.85 14.06
C LEU A 405 40.46 -14.33 13.93
N LEU A 406 41.02 -13.89 12.80
CA LEU A 406 41.18 -12.46 12.51
C LEU A 406 39.85 -11.75 12.19
N ALA A 407 38.85 -12.48 11.76
CA ALA A 407 37.52 -11.94 11.45
C ALA A 407 36.62 -11.75 12.69
N ILE A 408 36.90 -12.44 13.83
CA ILE A 408 36.09 -12.39 15.05
C ILE A 408 35.86 -10.94 15.55
N PRO A 409 36.91 -10.10 15.72
CA PRO A 409 36.70 -8.73 16.20
C PRO A 409 35.76 -7.90 15.31
N PHE A 410 35.81 -8.12 13.99
CA PHE A 410 34.93 -7.45 13.04
C PHE A 410 33.50 -7.96 13.12
N PHE A 411 33.34 -9.28 13.37
CA PHE A 411 32.04 -9.89 13.58
C PHE A 411 31.33 -9.29 14.81
N GLU A 412 32.03 -9.16 15.92
CA GLU A 412 31.51 -8.54 17.15
C GLU A 412 31.19 -7.04 16.96
N LEU A 413 32.04 -6.30 16.22
CA LEU A 413 31.85 -4.89 15.97
C LEU A 413 30.56 -4.59 15.18
N VAL A 414 30.15 -5.48 14.27
CA VAL A 414 28.97 -5.28 13.39
C VAL A 414 27.67 -5.66 14.10
N ASP A 415 27.73 -6.38 15.23
CA ASP A 415 26.56 -6.85 16.01
C ASP A 415 25.43 -7.42 15.13
N LEU A 416 25.72 -8.51 14.43
CA LEU A 416 24.79 -9.11 13.48
C LEU A 416 23.66 -9.91 14.14
N GLN A 417 23.66 -10.04 15.46
CA GLN A 417 22.72 -10.86 16.23
C GLN A 417 22.65 -12.33 15.74
N LEU A 418 23.78 -12.84 15.25
CA LEU A 418 23.94 -14.21 14.79
C LEU A 418 24.93 -14.94 15.70
N PRO A 419 24.73 -16.24 16.01
CA PRO A 419 25.72 -17.03 16.69
C PRO A 419 27.02 -17.14 15.88
N LEU A 420 28.18 -16.95 16.54
CA LEU A 420 29.49 -17.03 15.90
C LEU A 420 29.72 -18.38 15.19
N ILE A 421 29.15 -19.44 15.76
CA ILE A 421 29.24 -20.80 15.18
C ILE A 421 28.58 -20.88 13.81
N ASN A 422 27.44 -20.19 13.59
CA ASN A 422 26.75 -20.15 12.30
C ASN A 422 27.59 -19.41 11.25
N PHE A 423 28.27 -18.35 11.64
CA PHE A 423 29.19 -17.63 10.75
C PHE A 423 30.39 -18.50 10.37
N PHE A 424 30.96 -19.26 11.33
CA PHE A 424 32.03 -20.19 11.05
C PHE A 424 31.62 -21.30 10.09
N LEU A 425 30.52 -22.01 10.40
CA LEU A 425 30.03 -23.13 9.59
C LEU A 425 29.59 -22.65 8.19
N GLY A 426 28.89 -21.52 8.10
CA GLY A 426 28.48 -20.95 6.82
C GLY A 426 29.68 -20.50 5.97
N GLY A 427 30.66 -19.82 6.57
CA GLY A 427 31.89 -19.44 5.89
C GLY A 427 32.72 -20.63 5.44
N LEU A 428 32.88 -21.66 6.29
CA LEU A 428 33.56 -22.88 5.92
C LEU A 428 32.86 -23.60 4.78
N ALA A 429 31.55 -23.78 4.85
CA ALA A 429 30.77 -24.44 3.79
C ALA A 429 30.91 -23.71 2.44
N LEU A 430 30.83 -22.39 2.43
CA LEU A 430 31.00 -21.58 1.22
C LEU A 430 32.42 -21.70 0.65
N VAL A 431 33.45 -21.65 1.50
CA VAL A 431 34.85 -21.79 1.06
C VAL A 431 35.11 -23.16 0.49
N LEU A 432 34.64 -24.23 1.15
CA LEU A 432 34.77 -25.62 0.64
C LEU A 432 34.07 -25.78 -0.71
N LEU A 433 32.89 -25.19 -0.86
CA LEU A 433 32.16 -25.23 -2.13
C LEU A 433 32.90 -24.51 -3.25
N PHE A 434 33.48 -23.33 -2.96
CA PHE A 434 34.31 -22.62 -3.92
C PHE A 434 35.57 -23.40 -4.26
N ASP A 435 36.18 -24.08 -3.30
CA ASP A 435 37.35 -24.94 -3.52
C ASP A 435 37.03 -26.05 -4.53
N LEU A 436 35.95 -26.79 -4.30
CA LEU A 436 35.44 -27.81 -5.21
C LEU A 436 35.03 -27.24 -6.60
N PHE A 437 34.41 -26.07 -6.59
CA PHE A 437 33.98 -25.41 -7.84
C PHE A 437 35.17 -25.04 -8.71
N VAL A 438 36.21 -24.46 -8.12
CA VAL A 438 37.40 -24.01 -8.84
C VAL A 438 38.27 -25.21 -9.30
N GLU A 439 38.26 -26.33 -8.52
CA GLU A 439 38.92 -27.58 -8.94
C GLU A 439 38.20 -28.25 -10.11
N SER A 440 36.90 -28.00 -10.30
CA SER A 440 36.16 -28.52 -11.46
C SER A 440 36.54 -27.76 -12.72
N GLU A 441 37.19 -28.41 -13.69
CA GLU A 441 37.70 -27.78 -14.92
C GLU A 441 36.60 -27.26 -15.87
N ASN A 442 35.36 -27.74 -15.71
CA ASN A 442 34.22 -27.40 -16.57
C ASN A 442 32.97 -26.99 -15.76
N PRO A 443 32.74 -25.70 -15.57
CA PRO A 443 31.48 -25.24 -14.95
C PRO A 443 30.29 -25.61 -15.86
N ASN A 444 29.47 -26.54 -15.36
CA ASN A 444 28.26 -27.01 -16.04
C ASN A 444 26.99 -26.45 -15.38
N LEU A 445 25.85 -26.73 -16.00
CA LEU A 445 24.54 -26.28 -15.48
C LEU A 445 24.28 -26.76 -14.03
N THR A 446 24.82 -27.92 -13.65
CA THR A 446 24.66 -28.48 -12.29
C THR A 446 25.31 -27.55 -11.25
N TRP A 447 26.48 -27.01 -11.52
CA TRP A 447 27.14 -26.04 -10.67
C TRP A 447 26.34 -24.74 -10.54
N LEU A 448 25.75 -24.26 -11.65
CA LEU A 448 24.88 -23.09 -11.63
C LEU A 448 23.68 -23.30 -10.72
N LEU A 449 22.98 -24.42 -10.89
CA LEU A 449 21.84 -24.77 -10.05
C LEU A 449 22.24 -24.93 -8.56
N GLY A 450 23.41 -25.55 -8.31
CA GLY A 450 23.96 -25.68 -6.95
C GLY A 450 24.18 -24.31 -6.29
N TRP A 451 24.78 -23.35 -7.01
CA TRP A 451 24.97 -21.99 -6.50
C TRP A 451 23.67 -21.25 -6.25
N LEU A 452 22.70 -21.39 -7.15
CA LEU A 452 21.37 -20.77 -6.96
C LEU A 452 20.66 -21.32 -5.73
N LEU A 453 20.75 -22.64 -5.49
CA LEU A 453 20.17 -23.30 -4.33
C LEU A 453 20.81 -22.78 -3.04
N ILE A 454 22.13 -22.66 -3.00
CA ILE A 454 22.86 -22.16 -1.82
C ILE A 454 22.54 -20.69 -1.55
N PHE A 455 22.52 -19.85 -2.60
CA PHE A 455 22.18 -18.45 -2.44
C PHE A 455 20.71 -18.25 -2.04
N ALA A 456 19.80 -19.06 -2.55
CA ALA A 456 18.41 -19.06 -2.09
C ALA A 456 18.30 -19.46 -0.63
N GLY A 457 18.97 -20.52 -0.21
CA GLY A 457 18.99 -20.97 1.19
C GLY A 457 19.59 -19.93 2.13
N PHE A 458 20.74 -19.38 1.77
CA PHE A 458 21.40 -18.34 2.55
C PHE A 458 20.51 -17.10 2.70
N SER A 459 19.94 -16.62 1.58
CA SER A 459 19.04 -15.46 1.58
C SER A 459 17.76 -15.72 2.36
N SER A 460 17.16 -16.92 2.23
CA SER A 460 15.95 -17.30 2.95
C SER A 460 16.17 -17.29 4.48
N VAL A 461 17.27 -17.87 4.94
CA VAL A 461 17.60 -17.90 6.38
C VAL A 461 17.79 -16.48 6.91
N LEU A 462 18.53 -15.63 6.21
CA LEU A 462 18.78 -14.25 6.65
C LEU A 462 17.49 -13.40 6.65
N LEU A 463 16.71 -13.46 5.57
CA LEU A 463 15.47 -12.70 5.45
C LEU A 463 14.46 -13.15 6.51
N PHE A 464 14.28 -14.45 6.70
CA PHE A 464 13.38 -14.99 7.73
C PHE A 464 13.78 -14.51 9.12
N LYS A 465 15.09 -14.62 9.46
CA LYS A 465 15.58 -14.19 10.76
C LYS A 465 15.32 -12.70 11.00
N TYR A 466 15.80 -11.84 10.11
CA TYR A 466 15.67 -10.39 10.29
C TYR A 466 14.23 -9.91 10.20
N HIS A 467 13.38 -10.57 9.40
CA HIS A 467 11.96 -10.30 9.39
C HIS A 467 11.31 -10.66 10.74
N SER A 468 11.65 -11.80 11.32
CA SER A 468 11.18 -12.20 12.65
C SER A 468 11.65 -11.24 13.74
N ASP A 469 12.90 -10.78 13.68
CA ASP A 469 13.45 -9.79 14.63
C ASP A 469 12.73 -8.44 14.51
N LYS A 470 12.46 -7.98 13.28
CA LYS A 470 11.67 -6.76 13.00
C LYS A 470 10.24 -6.87 13.53
N ASP A 471 9.59 -7.98 13.26
CA ASP A 471 8.24 -8.28 13.72
C ASP A 471 8.15 -8.27 15.26
N ARG A 472 9.12 -8.92 15.91
CA ARG A 472 9.20 -8.90 17.39
C ARG A 472 9.38 -7.49 17.94
N ALA A 473 10.25 -6.69 17.31
CA ALA A 473 10.48 -5.30 17.72
C ALA A 473 9.23 -4.43 17.53
N LEU A 474 8.49 -4.63 16.42
CA LEU A 474 7.22 -3.96 16.17
C LEU A 474 6.16 -4.37 17.21
N ARG A 475 5.98 -5.66 17.48
CA ARG A 475 5.04 -6.14 18.50
C ARG A 475 5.37 -5.58 19.89
N LEU A 476 6.65 -5.49 20.23
CA LEU A 476 7.08 -4.89 21.49
C LEU A 476 6.77 -3.39 21.54
N SER A 477 6.99 -2.66 20.45
CA SER A 477 6.65 -1.23 20.38
C SER A 477 5.14 -1.02 20.54
N TYR A 478 4.31 -1.88 19.89
CA TYR A 478 2.86 -1.85 20.05
C TYR A 478 2.42 -2.24 21.47
N ALA A 479 3.04 -3.25 22.09
CA ALA A 479 2.74 -3.61 23.47
C ALA A 479 2.98 -2.44 24.42
N ARG A 480 4.09 -1.72 24.25
CA ARG A 480 4.40 -0.51 25.01
C ARG A 480 3.36 0.58 24.79
N SER A 481 3.00 0.87 23.54
CA SER A 481 1.97 1.88 23.23
C SER A 481 0.60 1.53 23.77
N LEU A 482 0.28 0.25 23.94
CA LEU A 482 -0.97 -0.20 24.56
C LEU A 482 -1.01 -0.01 26.07
N VAL A 483 0.15 -0.03 26.71
CA VAL A 483 0.29 0.12 28.17
C VAL A 483 0.41 1.61 28.56
N GLU A 484 0.98 2.43 27.68
CA GLU A 484 1.12 3.87 27.91
C GLU A 484 -0.24 4.58 27.78
N PRO A 485 -0.62 5.43 28.76
CA PRO A 485 -1.90 6.14 28.75
C PRO A 485 -1.84 7.40 27.87
N VAL A 486 -1.24 7.33 26.66
CA VAL A 486 -1.08 8.48 25.77
C VAL A 486 -1.64 8.17 24.40
N ASP A 487 -2.45 9.07 23.88
CA ASP A 487 -2.89 9.08 22.49
C ASP A 487 -2.01 10.07 21.71
N PRO A 488 -1.02 9.59 20.93
CA PRO A 488 -0.05 10.46 20.27
C PRO A 488 -0.68 11.37 19.20
N VAL A 489 -1.79 10.94 18.58
CA VAL A 489 -2.50 11.76 17.58
C VAL A 489 -3.26 12.88 18.28
N ALA A 490 -4.03 12.55 19.31
CA ALA A 490 -4.72 13.56 20.10
C ALA A 490 -3.75 14.53 20.79
N GLU A 491 -2.61 14.03 21.27
CA GLU A 491 -1.59 14.87 21.89
C GLU A 491 -0.98 15.90 20.92
N GLU A 492 -0.68 15.51 19.71
CA GLU A 492 -0.17 16.43 18.69
C GLU A 492 -1.22 17.49 18.31
N ILE A 493 -2.47 17.09 18.11
CA ILE A 493 -3.56 18.03 17.83
C ILE A 493 -3.76 18.99 19.00
N LEU A 494 -3.80 18.47 20.24
CA LEU A 494 -3.94 19.30 21.45
C LEU A 494 -2.74 20.22 21.67
N ARG A 495 -1.55 19.80 21.30
CA ARG A 495 -0.35 20.65 21.33
C ARG A 495 -0.49 21.83 20.36
N GLN A 496 -0.99 21.61 19.15
CA GLN A 496 -1.26 22.65 18.18
C GLN A 496 -2.38 23.57 18.66
N LEU A 497 -3.49 23.04 19.17
CA LEU A 497 -4.59 23.82 19.73
C LEU A 497 -4.15 24.68 20.94
N ASN A 498 -3.28 24.16 21.80
CA ASN A 498 -2.72 24.94 22.90
C ASN A 498 -1.81 26.08 22.41
N ALA A 499 -1.05 25.88 21.34
CA ALA A 499 -0.25 26.94 20.72
C ALA A 499 -1.13 28.03 20.07
N ASP A 500 -2.18 27.64 19.35
CA ASP A 500 -3.16 28.55 18.76
C ASP A 500 -3.91 29.33 19.83
N TRP A 501 -4.29 28.68 20.94
CA TRP A 501 -4.90 29.33 22.09
C TRP A 501 -3.99 30.40 22.70
N ALA A 502 -2.69 30.10 22.83
CA ALA A 502 -1.72 31.08 23.36
C ALA A 502 -1.57 32.30 22.44
N ALA A 503 -1.82 32.17 21.15
CA ALA A 503 -1.76 33.24 20.15
C ALA A 503 -3.10 33.97 19.95
N ALA A 504 -4.23 33.45 20.44
CA ALA A 504 -5.57 33.99 20.24
C ALA A 504 -5.83 35.26 21.06
N ASP A 505 -6.73 36.12 20.53
CA ASP A 505 -7.13 37.38 21.17
C ASP A 505 -7.85 37.15 22.52
N PRO A 506 -7.46 37.86 23.62
CA PRO A 506 -8.06 37.67 24.95
C PRO A 506 -9.56 38.00 25.08
N ALA A 507 -10.16 38.63 24.07
CA ALA A 507 -11.52 39.14 24.11
C ALA A 507 -12.63 38.15 23.71
N GLN A 508 -12.30 36.96 23.22
CA GLN A 508 -13.31 35.95 22.81
C GLN A 508 -13.82 35.09 23.97
N PRO A 509 -15.11 34.64 23.96
CA PRO A 509 -15.68 33.76 24.95
C PRO A 509 -14.97 32.40 24.94
N LYS A 510 -14.40 32.07 26.10
CA LYS A 510 -13.28 31.11 26.20
C LYS A 510 -13.63 29.63 26.09
N ALA A 511 -14.86 29.25 26.48
CA ALA A 511 -15.31 27.85 26.40
C ALA A 511 -15.75 27.49 24.98
N ASP A 512 -16.46 28.40 24.32
CA ASP A 512 -16.99 28.19 22.97
C ASP A 512 -15.87 28.04 21.92
N TRP A 513 -14.72 28.72 22.12
CA TRP A 513 -13.56 28.58 21.25
C TRP A 513 -13.01 27.13 21.23
N TRP A 514 -12.89 26.53 22.45
CA TRP A 514 -12.40 25.15 22.54
C TRP A 514 -13.40 24.16 21.95
N GLN A 515 -14.69 24.35 22.24
CA GLN A 515 -15.74 23.51 21.70
C GLN A 515 -15.72 23.56 20.16
N GLN A 516 -15.68 24.77 19.58
CA GLN A 516 -15.64 24.95 18.14
C GLN A 516 -14.42 24.30 17.51
N ARG A 517 -13.22 24.47 18.08
CA ARG A 517 -11.97 23.90 17.55
C ARG A 517 -11.89 22.39 17.67
N ILE A 518 -12.46 21.83 18.73
CA ILE A 518 -12.56 20.37 18.89
C ILE A 518 -13.58 19.81 17.90
N ASP A 519 -14.71 20.49 17.67
CA ASP A 519 -15.71 20.08 16.70
C ASP A 519 -15.17 20.21 15.25
N GLU A 520 -14.30 21.20 14.97
CA GLU A 520 -13.58 21.33 13.68
C GLU A 520 -12.56 20.21 13.49
N SER A 521 -12.01 19.64 14.56
CA SER A 521 -11.08 18.51 14.49
C SER A 521 -11.84 17.19 14.37
N ALA A 522 -11.86 16.61 13.17
CA ALA A 522 -12.53 15.33 12.93
C ALA A 522 -12.03 14.21 13.85
N TYR A 523 -10.75 14.22 14.23
CA TYR A 523 -10.19 13.21 15.15
C TYR A 523 -10.72 13.38 16.56
N LEU A 524 -10.62 14.59 17.15
CA LEU A 524 -11.03 14.84 18.52
C LEU A 524 -12.56 14.73 18.68
N SER A 525 -13.35 15.29 17.77
CA SER A 525 -14.82 15.25 17.82
C SER A 525 -15.39 13.83 17.70
N ASN A 526 -14.67 12.94 17.01
CA ASN A 526 -15.10 11.55 16.83
C ASN A 526 -14.68 10.60 17.95
N HIS A 527 -13.63 10.95 18.72
CA HIS A 527 -13.06 10.06 19.73
C HIS A 527 -13.21 10.56 21.16
N TYR A 528 -13.43 11.87 21.33
CA TYR A 528 -13.45 12.50 22.65
C TYR A 528 -14.67 13.40 22.82
N ARG A 529 -15.19 13.42 24.04
CA ARG A 529 -16.21 14.36 24.48
C ARG A 529 -15.56 15.43 25.33
N LEU A 530 -15.79 16.69 24.98
CA LEU A 530 -15.34 17.81 25.80
C LEU A 530 -16.29 18.03 27.00
N LEU A 531 -15.73 18.01 28.20
CA LEU A 531 -16.38 18.42 29.42
C LEU A 531 -15.69 19.64 29.99
N VAL A 532 -16.43 20.72 30.17
CA VAL A 532 -15.92 21.96 30.75
C VAL A 532 -16.40 22.00 32.20
N GLU A 533 -15.47 21.92 33.14
CA GLU A 533 -15.76 21.95 34.59
C GLU A 533 -15.23 23.26 35.22
N PRO A 534 -15.92 23.86 36.20
CA PRO A 534 -15.38 25.00 36.92
C PRO A 534 -14.10 24.59 37.66
N ALA A 535 -13.08 25.43 37.64
CA ALA A 535 -11.79 25.15 38.23
C ALA A 535 -11.87 24.91 39.72
N ASP A 536 -11.43 23.77 40.17
CA ASP A 536 -11.23 23.52 41.61
C ASP A 536 -9.89 24.16 42.01
N THR A 537 -9.94 25.09 42.94
CA THR A 537 -8.87 26.06 43.32
C THR A 537 -7.60 25.42 43.88
N ALA A 538 -7.49 24.10 43.96
CA ALA A 538 -6.39 23.40 44.63
C ALA A 538 -5.26 22.86 43.72
N ALA A 539 -5.39 22.89 42.38
CA ALA A 539 -4.40 22.29 41.49
C ALA A 539 -3.79 23.30 40.50
N LEU A 540 -3.00 24.22 41.07
CA LEU A 540 -2.08 25.07 40.28
C LEU A 540 -0.79 24.33 40.01
N ALA A 541 -0.57 24.05 38.72
CA ALA A 541 0.66 23.64 38.04
C ALA A 541 0.65 22.21 37.52
N GLU A 542 0.25 22.10 36.24
CA GLU A 542 0.95 21.25 35.27
C GLU A 542 0.25 21.40 33.90
N THR A 543 1.01 21.55 32.84
CA THR A 543 0.56 21.44 31.44
C THR A 543 -0.24 20.16 31.25
N GLY A 544 -1.28 20.19 30.42
CA GLY A 544 -2.24 19.09 30.22
C GLY A 544 -1.66 17.70 30.30
N ARG A 545 -2.28 16.84 31.08
CA ARG A 545 -1.80 15.48 31.34
C ARG A 545 -2.88 14.47 31.01
N TRP A 546 -2.48 13.35 30.42
CA TRP A 546 -3.33 12.18 30.27
C TRP A 546 -3.48 11.46 31.60
N LEU A 547 -4.72 11.16 31.96
CA LEU A 547 -5.05 10.48 33.22
C LEU A 547 -5.92 9.25 32.93
N PRO A 548 -5.76 8.15 33.68
CA PRO A 548 -6.70 7.03 33.60
C PRO A 548 -8.08 7.43 34.11
N GLN A 549 -9.12 7.02 33.43
CA GLN A 549 -10.52 7.29 33.81
C GLN A 549 -10.93 6.42 35.00
N LYS A 550 -11.73 6.95 35.93
CA LYS A 550 -12.02 6.34 37.21
C LYS A 550 -12.83 5.02 37.19
N ASN A 551 -13.48 4.67 36.07
CA ASN A 551 -14.35 3.49 36.00
C ASN A 551 -13.76 2.44 35.02
N GLU A 552 -13.27 1.36 35.60
CA GLU A 552 -13.11 -0.04 35.15
C GLU A 552 -12.49 -0.35 33.78
N GLN A 553 -12.33 0.58 32.86
CA GLN A 553 -11.77 0.32 31.53
C GLN A 553 -10.53 1.18 31.25
N VAL A 554 -9.67 0.73 30.32
CA VAL A 554 -8.42 1.41 29.95
C VAL A 554 -8.74 2.66 29.12
N TYR A 555 -9.37 3.67 29.70
CA TYR A 555 -9.73 4.89 28.99
C TYR A 555 -8.83 6.05 29.35
N LEU A 556 -8.52 6.86 28.35
CA LEU A 556 -7.68 8.03 28.46
C LEU A 556 -8.55 9.27 28.65
N ARG A 557 -8.22 10.06 29.66
CA ARG A 557 -8.79 11.37 29.90
C ARG A 557 -7.67 12.40 29.83
N TYR A 558 -7.78 13.37 28.94
CA TYR A 558 -6.87 14.50 28.93
C TYR A 558 -7.42 15.60 29.79
N ARG A 559 -6.66 16.04 30.79
CA ARG A 559 -7.02 17.11 31.67
C ARG A 559 -6.07 18.30 31.46
N ARG A 560 -6.64 19.44 31.06
CA ARG A 560 -5.94 20.71 31.02
C ARG A 560 -6.35 21.53 32.22
N PRO A 561 -5.42 21.87 33.14
CA PRO A 561 -5.74 22.65 34.31
C PRO A 561 -6.12 24.10 33.92
N ALA A 562 -6.87 24.75 34.79
CA ALA A 562 -7.21 26.15 34.68
C ALA A 562 -5.93 27.02 34.72
N ASP A 563 -5.84 27.99 33.83
CA ASP A 563 -4.77 28.98 33.81
C ASP A 563 -5.32 30.40 34.09
N THR A 564 -4.47 31.42 34.14
CA THR A 564 -4.89 32.83 34.36
C THR A 564 -5.84 33.36 33.29
N ARG A 565 -5.92 32.72 32.13
CA ARG A 565 -6.81 33.07 31.01
C ARG A 565 -8.05 32.17 30.92
N THR A 566 -8.04 31.00 31.56
CA THR A 566 -9.14 30.03 31.54
C THR A 566 -9.51 29.65 32.96
N PRO A 567 -10.57 30.20 33.54
CA PRO A 567 -11.00 29.86 34.90
C PRO A 567 -11.79 28.54 34.99
N PHE A 568 -11.62 27.67 33.99
CA PHE A 568 -12.27 26.34 33.89
C PHE A 568 -11.26 25.29 33.50
N GLU A 569 -11.51 24.07 33.93
CA GLU A 569 -10.76 22.89 33.51
C GLU A 569 -11.39 22.30 32.26
N LEU A 570 -10.55 21.93 31.29
CA LEU A 570 -10.99 21.20 30.12
C LEU A 570 -10.67 19.72 30.32
N ASN A 571 -11.70 18.91 30.34
CA ASN A 571 -11.62 17.47 30.40
C ASN A 571 -12.08 16.89 29.07
N LEU A 572 -11.19 16.21 28.34
CA LEU A 572 -11.53 15.42 27.16
C LEU A 572 -11.68 13.98 27.62
N GLU A 573 -12.92 13.54 27.75
CA GLU A 573 -13.21 12.15 28.07
C GLU A 573 -13.43 11.38 26.77
N ARG A 574 -12.81 10.22 26.67
CA ARG A 574 -13.02 9.35 25.55
C ARG A 574 -14.46 8.86 25.53
N GLU A 575 -15.15 9.06 24.45
CA GLU A 575 -16.52 8.58 24.28
C GLU A 575 -16.49 7.08 23.99
N ASP A 576 -17.18 6.31 24.87
CA ASP A 576 -17.36 4.87 24.73
C ASP A 576 -18.36 4.54 23.62
N ARG A 577 -18.01 4.82 22.40
CA ARG A 577 -18.68 4.13 21.29
C ARG A 577 -18.01 2.77 21.14
N PRO A 578 -18.77 1.68 21.10
CA PRO A 578 -18.18 0.35 20.93
C PRO A 578 -17.25 0.37 19.73
N ARG A 579 -15.97 0.09 19.99
CA ARG A 579 -14.82 0.28 19.11
C ARG A 579 -14.92 -0.52 17.85
N SER A 580 -14.35 0.02 16.76
CA SER A 580 -13.93 -0.68 15.52
C SER A 580 -14.90 -1.70 14.91
N GLN A 581 -15.90 -2.12 15.67
CA GLN A 581 -16.91 -3.08 15.25
C GLN A 581 -18.04 -2.45 14.43
N TRP A 582 -18.13 -1.12 14.43
CA TRP A 582 -19.26 -0.35 13.94
C TRP A 582 -19.01 0.45 12.68
N TYR A 583 -17.83 0.34 12.08
CA TYR A 583 -17.55 1.10 10.88
C TYR A 583 -17.85 0.28 9.64
N SER A 584 -18.63 0.90 8.77
CA SER A 584 -18.75 0.51 7.37
C SER A 584 -17.37 0.26 6.78
N GLY A 585 -17.21 -0.80 6.00
CA GLY A 585 -15.98 -1.01 5.22
C GLY A 585 -15.65 0.17 4.31
N LEU A 586 -16.62 1.09 4.10
CA LEU A 586 -16.49 2.32 3.33
C LEU A 586 -15.82 3.44 4.12
N LEU A 587 -16.18 3.59 5.39
CA LEU A 587 -15.66 4.63 6.27
C LEU A 587 -14.61 4.01 7.20
N LYS A 588 -13.41 3.75 6.68
CA LYS A 588 -12.28 3.42 7.54
C LYS A 588 -11.85 4.69 8.24
N ARG A 589 -12.28 4.89 9.47
CA ARG A 589 -11.73 5.96 10.31
C ARG A 589 -10.27 5.64 10.62
N PRO A 590 -9.41 6.67 10.77
CA PRO A 590 -8.04 6.43 11.21
C PRO A 590 -8.11 5.63 12.50
N PRO A 591 -7.43 4.48 12.55
CA PRO A 591 -7.50 3.62 13.71
C PRO A 591 -6.94 4.37 14.91
N PHE A 592 -7.64 4.31 16.00
CA PHE A 592 -7.23 4.91 17.28
C PHE A 592 -5.86 4.41 17.74
N ARG A 593 -5.54 3.15 17.41
CA ARG A 593 -4.24 2.54 17.73
C ARG A 593 -3.63 1.99 16.45
N LEU A 594 -2.30 2.10 16.36
CA LEU A 594 -1.53 1.52 15.25
C LEU A 594 -1.83 0.03 14.99
N LEU A 595 -2.20 -0.72 16.03
CA LEU A 595 -2.59 -2.13 15.95
C LEU A 595 -3.89 -2.39 15.19
N ASP A 596 -4.84 -1.45 15.23
CA ASP A 596 -6.11 -1.60 14.50
C ASP A 596 -5.89 -1.50 12.97
N GLN A 597 -4.73 -0.98 12.53
CA GLN A 597 -4.30 -0.97 11.12
C GLN A 597 -3.70 -2.29 10.66
N LEU A 598 -3.36 -3.18 11.60
CA LEU A 598 -2.62 -4.41 11.32
C LEU A 598 -3.49 -5.61 11.66
N PRO A 599 -4.37 -6.05 10.73
CA PRO A 599 -5.27 -7.18 10.95
C PRO A 599 -4.55 -8.51 11.24
N GLU A 600 -3.23 -8.54 11.06
CA GLU A 600 -2.40 -9.71 11.27
C GLU A 600 -2.08 -9.97 12.75
N TYR A 601 -2.21 -8.96 13.64
CA TYR A 601 -1.92 -9.11 15.06
C TYR A 601 -3.18 -9.24 15.88
N GLU A 602 -3.20 -10.24 16.73
CA GLU A 602 -4.19 -10.44 17.76
C GLU A 602 -3.60 -10.00 19.10
N TYR A 603 -4.39 -9.30 19.90
CA TYR A 603 -3.92 -8.83 21.20
C TYR A 603 -4.95 -9.06 22.32
N ALA A 604 -4.48 -9.08 23.56
CA ALA A 604 -5.28 -9.02 24.76
C ALA A 604 -4.55 -8.23 25.85
N ILE A 605 -5.31 -7.42 26.58
CA ILE A 605 -4.82 -6.60 27.71
C ILE A 605 -5.41 -7.15 28.99
N TYR A 606 -4.55 -7.35 29.99
CA TYR A 606 -4.92 -7.88 31.28
C TYR A 606 -4.60 -6.88 32.39
N ARG A 607 -5.49 -6.81 33.39
CA ARG A 607 -5.27 -6.08 34.64
C ARG A 607 -5.47 -7.05 35.79
N ASN A 608 -4.46 -7.19 36.65
CA ASN A 608 -4.45 -8.16 37.73
C ASN A 608 -4.76 -9.60 37.28
N GLY A 609 -4.32 -9.95 36.06
CA GLY A 609 -4.53 -11.27 35.47
C GLY A 609 -5.91 -11.51 34.83
N LEU A 610 -6.83 -10.55 34.89
CA LEU A 610 -8.15 -10.61 34.23
C LEU A 610 -8.11 -9.86 32.90
N LYS A 611 -8.67 -10.45 31.85
CA LYS A 611 -8.74 -9.85 30.52
C LYS A 611 -9.71 -8.67 30.54
N VAL A 612 -9.19 -7.48 30.24
CA VAL A 612 -9.98 -6.23 30.21
C VAL A 612 -10.37 -5.88 28.77
N GLU A 613 -9.48 -6.17 27.81
CA GLU A 613 -9.67 -5.84 26.41
C GLU A 613 -9.00 -6.88 25.52
N SER A 614 -9.54 -7.13 24.34
CA SER A 614 -8.90 -8.00 23.35
C SER A 614 -9.36 -7.70 21.92
N SER A 615 -8.54 -8.10 20.95
CA SER A 615 -8.95 -8.16 19.55
C SER A 615 -10.09 -9.18 19.38
N TYR A 616 -10.88 -9.00 18.32
CA TYR A 616 -12.13 -9.76 18.09
C TYR A 616 -11.98 -11.28 18.09
N ARG A 617 -10.92 -11.81 17.52
CA ARG A 617 -10.63 -13.27 17.45
C ARG A 617 -9.50 -13.66 18.37
N SER A 618 -9.40 -13.01 19.52
CA SER A 618 -8.30 -13.26 20.44
C SER A 618 -8.32 -14.70 20.94
N PRO A 619 -7.29 -15.52 20.65
CA PRO A 619 -7.16 -16.89 21.16
C PRO A 619 -6.69 -16.92 22.60
N PHE A 620 -6.46 -15.76 23.20
CA PHE A 620 -5.88 -15.63 24.53
C PHE A 620 -6.91 -15.90 25.63
N PRO A 621 -6.50 -16.54 26.77
CA PRO A 621 -7.39 -16.95 27.84
C PRO A 621 -8.04 -15.74 28.53
N GLU A 622 -9.17 -15.96 29.24
CA GLU A 622 -9.83 -14.91 30.02
C GLU A 622 -9.03 -14.51 31.26
N THR A 623 -8.19 -15.42 31.78
CA THR A 623 -7.37 -15.17 32.97
C THR A 623 -5.94 -15.65 32.74
N LEU A 624 -4.96 -14.85 33.23
CA LEU A 624 -3.54 -15.19 33.26
C LEU A 624 -3.13 -15.57 34.68
N GLN A 625 -2.41 -16.67 34.82
CA GLN A 625 -1.88 -17.10 36.09
C GLN A 625 -0.66 -16.25 36.51
N PRO A 626 -0.48 -15.93 37.82
CA PRO A 626 0.68 -15.13 38.26
C PRO A 626 2.05 -15.69 37.90
N GLN A 627 2.14 -17.00 37.66
CA GLN A 627 3.38 -17.67 37.22
C GLN A 627 3.76 -17.33 35.76
N GLU A 628 2.81 -16.87 34.96
CA GLU A 628 3.00 -16.49 33.55
C GLU A 628 3.36 -15.00 33.40
N TRP A 629 3.40 -14.22 34.47
CA TRP A 629 3.63 -12.79 34.42
C TRP A 629 5.14 -12.52 34.24
N PRO A 630 5.56 -11.72 33.26
CA PRO A 630 6.94 -11.25 33.20
C PRO A 630 7.25 -10.29 34.34
N ALA A 631 8.54 -10.04 34.59
CA ALA A 631 8.92 -8.98 35.51
C ALA A 631 8.47 -7.61 34.96
N PRO A 632 8.27 -6.60 35.83
CA PRO A 632 7.87 -5.25 35.39
C PRO A 632 8.88 -4.70 34.36
N GLU A 633 8.37 -4.07 33.30
CA GLU A 633 9.12 -3.51 32.17
C GLU A 633 9.86 -4.57 31.30
N GLU A 634 9.59 -5.85 31.50
CA GLU A 634 10.16 -6.94 30.72
C GLU A 634 9.16 -7.53 29.71
N SER A 635 9.75 -8.05 28.65
CA SER A 635 9.01 -8.79 27.60
C SER A 635 9.59 -10.19 27.42
N GLY A 636 8.72 -11.15 27.14
CA GLY A 636 9.10 -12.55 26.91
C GLY A 636 8.22 -13.19 25.83
N ASP A 637 8.59 -14.40 25.44
CA ASP A 637 7.73 -15.22 24.58
C ASP A 637 6.74 -15.96 25.48
N TRP A 638 5.44 -15.84 25.17
CA TRP A 638 4.38 -16.50 25.92
C TRP A 638 4.04 -17.84 25.24
N ARG A 639 4.20 -18.95 26.00
CA ARG A 639 3.93 -20.31 25.52
C ARG A 639 4.46 -20.57 24.10
N PRO A 640 5.78 -20.57 23.90
CA PRO A 640 6.36 -20.71 22.57
C PRO A 640 5.84 -21.99 21.87
N ASN A 641 5.22 -21.80 20.71
CA ASN A 641 4.69 -22.84 19.86
C ASN A 641 5.24 -22.68 18.45
N SER A 642 5.33 -23.76 17.68
CA SER A 642 5.80 -23.72 16.29
C SER A 642 4.80 -23.05 15.33
N GLU A 643 3.52 -22.98 15.69
CA GLU A 643 2.46 -22.42 14.83
C GLU A 643 2.19 -20.95 15.10
N ARG A 644 2.39 -20.48 16.35
CA ARG A 644 2.12 -19.13 16.79
C ARG A 644 3.34 -18.51 17.46
N SER A 645 3.48 -17.20 17.30
CA SER A 645 4.45 -16.41 18.04
C SER A 645 3.71 -15.37 18.86
N ASP A 646 3.64 -15.61 20.16
CA ASP A 646 2.95 -14.75 21.12
C ASP A 646 3.97 -14.09 22.03
N LEU A 647 3.91 -12.75 22.12
CA LEU A 647 4.76 -11.93 22.96
C LEU A 647 3.96 -11.43 24.15
N ILE A 648 4.52 -11.57 25.34
CA ILE A 648 3.98 -10.99 26.58
C ILE A 648 4.84 -9.82 27.02
N TYR A 649 4.21 -8.73 27.40
CA TYR A 649 4.85 -7.53 27.95
C TYR A 649 4.09 -7.06 29.18
N ARG A 650 4.81 -6.66 30.24
CA ARG A 650 4.24 -6.08 31.46
C ARG A 650 4.86 -4.72 31.69
N GLY A 651 4.01 -3.71 31.87
CA GLY A 651 4.53 -2.36 32.12
C GLY A 651 3.42 -1.34 32.35
N GLY A 652 3.82 -0.06 32.42
CA GLY A 652 2.97 1.09 32.62
C GLY A 652 2.58 1.38 34.08
N GLU A 653 2.07 2.58 34.34
CA GLU A 653 1.65 3.04 35.70
C GLU A 653 0.55 2.14 36.32
N GLN A 654 -0.21 1.42 35.53
CA GLN A 654 -1.32 0.56 36.00
C GLN A 654 -0.97 -0.93 36.09
N ASP A 655 0.30 -1.26 35.89
CA ASP A 655 0.80 -2.65 35.89
C ASP A 655 -0.01 -3.58 34.96
N LEU A 656 -0.18 -3.13 33.72
CA LEU A 656 -0.92 -3.87 32.70
C LEU A 656 -0.04 -4.94 32.07
N ILE A 657 -0.66 -6.06 31.71
CA ILE A 657 -0.02 -7.14 30.97
C ILE A 657 -0.67 -7.20 29.59
N VAL A 658 0.16 -7.16 28.55
CA VAL A 658 -0.29 -7.21 27.16
C VAL A 658 0.25 -8.46 26.49
N LEU A 659 -0.64 -9.23 25.90
CA LEU A 659 -0.30 -10.31 24.97
C LEU A 659 -0.54 -9.84 23.55
N ILE A 660 0.47 -10.00 22.67
CA ILE A 660 0.35 -9.74 21.25
C ILE A 660 0.92 -10.93 20.48
N GLY A 661 0.12 -11.50 19.59
CA GLY A 661 0.53 -12.66 18.83
C GLY A 661 0.05 -12.65 17.39
N ARG A 662 0.63 -13.52 16.60
CA ARG A 662 0.18 -13.85 15.26
C ARG A 662 0.50 -15.31 14.91
N ASP A 663 -0.20 -15.82 13.93
CA ASP A 663 0.14 -17.12 13.34
C ASP A 663 1.37 -16.99 12.46
N ILE A 664 2.38 -17.83 12.71
CA ILE A 664 3.63 -17.85 11.95
C ILE A 664 3.68 -18.96 10.89
N GLY A 665 2.64 -19.79 10.77
CA GLY A 665 2.54 -20.89 9.79
C GLY A 665 3.63 -21.97 9.95
N GLY A 666 4.28 -22.03 11.11
CA GLY A 666 5.23 -23.05 11.48
C GLY A 666 6.49 -23.11 10.61
N TYR A 667 7.05 -24.32 10.45
CA TYR A 667 8.25 -24.57 9.65
C TYR A 667 8.04 -24.46 8.13
N LEU A 668 6.80 -24.33 7.66
CA LEU A 668 6.52 -24.24 6.23
C LEU A 668 6.91 -22.87 5.65
N LYS A 669 6.83 -21.78 6.41
CA LYS A 669 7.18 -20.44 5.94
C LYS A 669 8.63 -20.27 5.47
N PRO A 670 9.66 -20.73 6.21
CA PRO A 670 11.04 -20.66 5.71
C PRO A 670 11.24 -21.45 4.42
N ILE A 671 10.56 -22.59 4.26
CA ILE A 671 10.63 -23.42 3.05
C ILE A 671 9.95 -22.72 1.88
N SER A 672 8.80 -22.11 2.12
CA SER A 672 8.09 -21.31 1.13
C SER A 672 8.96 -20.14 0.65
N LEU A 673 9.55 -19.38 1.56
CA LEU A 673 10.46 -18.28 1.23
C LEU A 673 11.68 -18.76 0.42
N PHE A 674 12.25 -19.91 0.79
CA PHE A 674 13.34 -20.53 0.03
C PHE A 674 12.89 -20.84 -1.40
N SER A 675 11.73 -21.46 -1.58
CA SER A 675 11.18 -21.80 -2.90
C SER A 675 10.97 -20.56 -3.79
N TYR A 676 10.43 -19.47 -3.21
CA TYR A 676 10.24 -18.20 -3.92
C TYR A 676 11.57 -17.58 -4.36
N LEU A 677 12.53 -17.49 -3.45
CA LEU A 677 13.84 -16.93 -3.75
C LEU A 677 14.57 -17.77 -4.80
N PHE A 678 14.50 -19.09 -4.68
CA PHE A 678 15.08 -20.00 -5.67
C PHE A 678 14.45 -19.79 -7.05
N PHE A 679 13.12 -19.71 -7.13
CA PHE A 679 12.41 -19.44 -8.37
C PHE A 679 12.81 -18.08 -9.00
N ILE A 680 12.86 -17.02 -8.19
CA ILE A 680 13.27 -15.68 -8.66
C ILE A 680 14.72 -15.70 -9.15
N LEU A 681 15.61 -16.38 -8.45
CA LEU A 681 17.02 -16.54 -8.86
C LEU A 681 17.12 -17.30 -10.18
N VAL A 682 16.36 -18.39 -10.34
CA VAL A 682 16.32 -19.17 -11.61
C VAL A 682 15.79 -18.28 -12.75
N LEU A 683 14.75 -17.48 -12.49
CA LEU A 683 14.20 -16.55 -13.49
C LEU A 683 15.16 -15.40 -13.82
N ALA A 684 16.02 -14.99 -12.90
CA ALA A 684 17.03 -13.97 -13.14
C ALA A 684 18.16 -14.44 -14.07
N VAL A 685 18.47 -15.74 -14.09
CA VAL A 685 19.55 -16.29 -14.91
C VAL A 685 19.38 -16.03 -16.40
N PRO A 686 18.26 -16.33 -17.07
CA PRO A 686 18.05 -15.99 -18.47
C PRO A 686 18.21 -14.50 -18.76
N VAL A 687 17.72 -13.65 -17.86
CA VAL A 687 17.85 -12.18 -17.99
C VAL A 687 19.30 -11.76 -17.91
N LEU A 688 20.07 -12.29 -16.95
CA LEU A 688 21.49 -12.02 -16.80
C LEU A 688 22.30 -12.56 -17.98
N LEU A 689 21.96 -13.73 -18.53
CA LEU A 689 22.59 -14.29 -19.72
C LEU A 689 22.27 -13.46 -20.96
N LEU A 690 21.04 -12.97 -21.12
CA LEU A 690 20.67 -12.07 -22.21
C LEU A 690 21.43 -10.74 -22.12
N LEU A 691 21.48 -10.15 -20.91
CA LEU A 691 22.29 -8.96 -20.64
C LEU A 691 23.78 -9.22 -20.95
N ASN A 692 24.32 -10.38 -20.57
CA ASN A 692 25.69 -10.75 -20.87
C ASN A 692 25.94 -10.90 -22.36
N TYR A 693 25.00 -11.45 -23.11
CA TYR A 693 25.08 -11.53 -24.56
C TYR A 693 25.27 -10.15 -25.24
N TRP A 694 24.55 -9.15 -24.73
CA TRP A 694 24.60 -7.77 -25.22
C TRP A 694 25.82 -7.02 -24.69
N LEU A 695 26.07 -7.09 -23.40
CA LEU A 695 27.09 -6.29 -22.71
C LEU A 695 28.47 -6.98 -22.65
N ARG A 696 28.53 -8.31 -22.86
CA ARG A 696 29.72 -9.14 -22.64
C ARG A 696 30.39 -8.85 -21.30
N ALA A 697 29.59 -8.75 -20.26
CA ALA A 697 30.00 -8.31 -18.93
C ALA A 697 30.66 -9.42 -18.13
N LEU A 698 30.21 -10.67 -18.26
CA LEU A 698 30.76 -11.81 -17.52
C LEU A 698 32.10 -12.27 -18.14
N PRO A 699 33.05 -12.70 -17.30
CA PRO A 699 34.33 -13.22 -17.77
C PRO A 699 34.17 -14.52 -18.55
N ASN A 700 35.03 -14.74 -19.54
CA ASN A 700 35.03 -15.94 -20.40
C ASN A 700 35.26 -17.25 -19.59
N THR A 701 35.83 -17.16 -18.38
CA THR A 701 36.03 -18.30 -17.47
C THR A 701 34.73 -18.77 -16.80
N LEU A 702 33.71 -17.93 -16.79
CA LEU A 702 32.36 -18.21 -16.31
C LEU A 702 31.33 -18.29 -17.45
N ASP A 703 31.84 -18.45 -18.68
CA ASP A 703 31.00 -18.71 -19.84
C ASP A 703 30.39 -20.11 -19.66
N PHE A 704 29.26 -20.17 -18.96
CA PHE A 704 28.42 -21.34 -18.93
C PHE A 704 27.94 -21.57 -20.35
N THR A 705 28.76 -22.27 -21.14
CA THR A 705 28.61 -22.46 -22.58
C THR A 705 27.37 -23.28 -22.90
N VAL A 706 26.20 -22.70 -22.67
CA VAL A 706 24.92 -23.18 -23.17
C VAL A 706 24.85 -23.05 -24.71
N ALA A 707 25.69 -22.19 -25.31
CA ALA A 707 25.44 -21.69 -26.66
C ALA A 707 26.39 -22.15 -27.74
N ARG A 708 27.61 -22.67 -27.50
CA ARG A 708 28.56 -22.87 -28.61
C ARG A 708 28.54 -24.20 -29.33
N ARG A 709 28.20 -25.31 -28.74
CA ARG A 709 27.82 -26.62 -29.34
C ARG A 709 27.22 -27.49 -28.22
N PRO A 710 25.92 -27.41 -27.93
CA PRO A 710 25.35 -28.22 -26.89
C PRO A 710 25.42 -29.70 -27.32
N SER A 711 25.99 -30.55 -26.47
CA SER A 711 25.90 -32.01 -26.64
C SER A 711 24.41 -32.42 -26.66
N LEU A 712 24.11 -33.57 -27.20
CA LEU A 712 22.73 -34.07 -27.27
C LEU A 712 22.09 -34.08 -25.90
N SER A 713 22.86 -34.46 -24.86
CA SER A 713 22.40 -34.45 -23.45
C SER A 713 21.99 -33.05 -22.98
N HIS A 714 22.75 -32.00 -23.28
CA HIS A 714 22.42 -30.64 -22.90
C HIS A 714 21.19 -30.10 -23.65
N ARG A 715 20.97 -30.48 -24.87
CA ARG A 715 19.77 -30.13 -25.64
C ARG A 715 18.53 -30.77 -25.01
N ILE A 716 18.62 -32.04 -24.66
CA ILE A 716 17.52 -32.77 -23.99
C ILE A 716 17.20 -32.09 -22.64
N GLN A 717 18.23 -31.81 -21.82
CA GLN A 717 18.03 -31.12 -20.51
C GLN A 717 17.36 -29.75 -20.70
N LEU A 718 17.81 -28.93 -21.66
CA LEU A 718 17.21 -27.62 -21.94
C LEU A 718 15.76 -27.75 -22.42
N TRP A 719 15.46 -28.75 -23.26
CA TRP A 719 14.08 -29.00 -23.68
C TRP A 719 13.19 -29.45 -22.52
N VAL A 720 13.70 -30.33 -21.66
CA VAL A 720 12.95 -30.78 -20.46
C VAL A 720 12.69 -29.62 -19.52
N ILE A 721 13.71 -28.82 -19.19
CA ILE A 721 13.57 -27.65 -18.34
C ILE A 721 12.63 -26.62 -18.98
N GLY A 722 12.78 -26.33 -20.26
CA GLY A 722 11.92 -25.41 -20.98
C GLY A 722 10.47 -25.86 -21.04
N LEU A 723 10.23 -27.16 -21.27
CA LEU A 723 8.90 -27.74 -21.30
C LEU A 723 8.24 -27.71 -19.91
N THR A 724 9.01 -28.03 -18.88
CA THR A 724 8.54 -27.97 -17.47
C THR A 724 8.17 -26.54 -17.09
N LEU A 725 9.04 -25.57 -17.39
CA LEU A 725 8.78 -24.15 -17.11
C LEU A 725 7.54 -23.66 -17.88
N LEU A 726 7.43 -24.00 -19.15
CA LEU A 726 6.25 -23.67 -19.97
C LEU A 726 4.97 -24.29 -19.40
N SER A 727 5.03 -25.55 -18.94
CA SER A 727 3.92 -26.24 -18.30
C SER A 727 3.47 -25.49 -17.03
N PHE A 728 4.40 -25.09 -16.14
CA PHE A 728 4.04 -24.32 -14.96
C PHE A 728 3.45 -22.95 -15.28
N VAL A 729 3.99 -22.24 -16.27
CA VAL A 729 3.43 -20.96 -16.73
C VAL A 729 2.00 -21.15 -17.27
N LEU A 730 1.77 -22.17 -18.07
CA LEU A 730 0.44 -22.48 -18.61
C LEU A 730 -0.54 -22.88 -17.51
N ILE A 731 -0.14 -23.76 -16.60
CA ILE A 731 -0.97 -24.15 -15.44
C ILE A 731 -1.31 -22.91 -14.62
N GLY A 732 -0.34 -22.08 -14.27
CA GLY A 732 -0.55 -20.84 -13.52
C GLY A 732 -1.51 -19.88 -14.25
N PHE A 733 -1.32 -19.69 -15.55
CA PHE A 733 -2.19 -18.85 -16.37
C PHE A 733 -3.63 -19.35 -16.41
N PHE A 734 -3.85 -20.63 -16.73
CA PHE A 734 -5.19 -21.21 -16.77
C PHE A 734 -5.86 -21.23 -15.41
N THR A 735 -5.08 -21.46 -14.36
CA THR A 735 -5.59 -21.42 -12.99
C THR A 735 -6.06 -20.02 -12.60
N VAL A 736 -5.28 -18.97 -12.88
CA VAL A 736 -5.71 -17.59 -12.64
C VAL A 736 -6.98 -17.25 -13.40
N LEU A 737 -7.09 -17.67 -14.67
CA LEU A 737 -8.31 -17.47 -15.46
C LEU A 737 -9.51 -18.20 -14.84
N TYR A 738 -9.33 -19.45 -14.44
CA TYR A 738 -10.36 -20.26 -13.79
C TYR A 738 -10.82 -19.66 -12.46
N PHE A 739 -9.88 -19.27 -11.59
CA PHE A 739 -10.22 -18.61 -10.33
C PHE A 739 -10.97 -17.30 -10.53
N ARG A 740 -10.52 -16.47 -11.47
CA ARG A 740 -11.20 -15.20 -11.78
C ARG A 740 -12.65 -15.41 -12.22
N GLN A 741 -12.91 -16.45 -13.00
CA GLN A 741 -14.26 -16.77 -13.45
C GLN A 741 -15.11 -17.39 -12.34
N THR A 742 -14.53 -18.31 -11.58
CA THR A 742 -15.22 -19.04 -10.50
C THR A 742 -15.48 -18.17 -9.28
N SER A 743 -14.60 -17.23 -8.97
CA SER A 743 -14.73 -16.37 -7.80
C SER A 743 -15.93 -15.43 -7.87
N ASN A 744 -16.24 -14.86 -9.03
CA ASN A 744 -17.42 -14.01 -9.18
C ASN A 744 -18.70 -14.80 -8.86
N TYR A 745 -18.80 -16.03 -9.35
CA TYR A 745 -19.92 -16.91 -9.07
C TYR A 745 -19.98 -17.33 -7.58
N ALA A 746 -18.84 -17.69 -7.01
CA ALA A 746 -18.77 -18.08 -5.60
C ALA A 746 -19.11 -16.92 -4.66
N GLN A 747 -18.76 -15.67 -5.04
CA GLN A 747 -19.15 -14.47 -4.26
C GLN A 747 -20.67 -14.28 -4.26
N GLU A 748 -21.34 -14.43 -5.41
CA GLU A 748 -22.80 -14.30 -5.47
C GLU A 748 -23.51 -15.37 -4.64
N VAL A 749 -23.04 -16.61 -4.68
CA VAL A 749 -23.58 -17.68 -3.85
C VAL A 749 -23.40 -17.38 -2.36
N ARG A 750 -22.19 -16.97 -1.93
CA ARG A 750 -21.93 -16.59 -0.54
C ARG A 750 -22.78 -15.40 -0.07
N ILE A 751 -22.97 -14.40 -0.96
CA ILE A 751 -23.81 -13.24 -0.68
C ILE A 751 -25.25 -13.72 -0.46
N ARG A 752 -25.80 -14.62 -1.32
CA ARG A 752 -27.16 -15.16 -1.18
C ARG A 752 -27.33 -15.93 0.13
N GLU A 753 -26.43 -16.86 0.45
CA GLU A 753 -26.48 -17.63 1.71
C GLU A 753 -26.41 -16.71 2.95
N LYS A 754 -25.53 -15.70 2.92
CA LYS A 754 -25.43 -14.74 4.01
C LYS A 754 -26.69 -13.90 4.18
N ILE A 755 -27.28 -13.47 3.07
CA ILE A 755 -28.51 -12.67 3.06
C ILE A 755 -29.68 -13.46 3.63
N GLU A 756 -29.85 -14.72 3.26
CA GLU A 756 -30.94 -15.57 3.80
C GLU A 756 -30.89 -15.62 5.32
N THR A 757 -29.69 -15.78 5.90
CA THR A 757 -29.49 -15.78 7.36
C THR A 757 -29.82 -14.43 7.98
N ILE A 758 -29.40 -13.34 7.39
CA ILE A 758 -29.64 -11.98 7.88
C ILE A 758 -31.13 -11.62 7.77
N GLN A 759 -31.79 -12.04 6.71
CA GLN A 759 -33.21 -11.76 6.46
C GLN A 759 -34.11 -12.36 7.53
N GLU A 760 -33.83 -13.60 7.98
CA GLU A 760 -34.59 -14.25 9.04
C GLU A 760 -34.46 -13.47 10.38
N ASP A 761 -33.25 -13.07 10.75
CA ASP A 761 -32.98 -12.35 11.98
C ASP A 761 -33.55 -10.93 11.93
N LEU A 762 -33.38 -10.22 10.81
CA LEU A 762 -33.94 -8.89 10.60
C LEU A 762 -35.47 -8.91 10.67
N HIS A 763 -36.11 -9.92 10.05
CA HIS A 763 -37.57 -10.06 10.08
C HIS A 763 -38.09 -10.29 11.51
N ARG A 764 -37.38 -11.08 12.31
CA ARG A 764 -37.70 -11.37 13.73
C ARG A 764 -37.59 -10.13 14.59
N GLU A 765 -36.55 -9.33 14.39
CA GLU A 765 -36.32 -8.11 15.18
C GLU A 765 -37.27 -6.97 14.76
N LEU A 766 -37.55 -6.81 13.46
CA LEU A 766 -38.55 -5.83 13.00
C LEU A 766 -39.93 -6.06 13.53
N GLN A 767 -40.35 -7.34 13.78
CA GLN A 767 -41.63 -7.66 14.39
C GLN A 767 -41.73 -7.27 15.88
N ARG A 768 -40.61 -7.06 16.57
CA ARG A 768 -40.54 -6.70 17.98
C ARG A 768 -40.54 -5.20 18.24
N THR A 769 -40.35 -4.39 17.20
CA THR A 769 -40.08 -2.95 17.28
C THR A 769 -41.30 -2.13 16.92
N ASP A 770 -41.68 -1.16 17.74
CA ASP A 770 -42.93 -0.38 17.59
C ASP A 770 -42.72 1.09 17.17
N GLY A 771 -41.49 1.58 16.96
CA GLY A 771 -41.28 2.99 16.71
C GLY A 771 -40.06 3.33 15.80
N ARG A 772 -40.14 4.51 15.15
CA ARG A 772 -39.09 4.99 14.19
C ARG A 772 -37.76 5.31 14.89
N GLN A 773 -37.78 5.76 16.12
CA GLN A 773 -36.58 6.03 16.93
C GLN A 773 -35.88 4.75 17.42
N GLU A 774 -36.57 3.61 17.34
CA GLU A 774 -36.03 2.30 17.72
C GLU A 774 -35.35 1.58 16.53
N LEU A 775 -35.54 2.03 15.27
CA LEU A 775 -34.96 1.37 14.08
C LEU A 775 -33.42 1.48 14.05
N ASP A 776 -32.85 2.61 14.44
CA ASP A 776 -31.39 2.77 14.51
C ASP A 776 -30.80 1.88 15.63
N ALA A 777 -31.50 1.80 16.77
CA ALA A 777 -31.10 0.92 17.87
C ALA A 777 -31.19 -0.57 17.50
N LEU A 778 -32.09 -0.95 16.60
CA LEU A 778 -32.29 -2.29 16.10
C LEU A 778 -31.18 -2.75 15.14
N LEU A 779 -30.68 -1.87 14.28
CA LEU A 779 -29.65 -2.21 13.31
C LEU A 779 -28.31 -2.52 13.98
N ALA A 780 -28.04 -1.90 15.09
CA ALA A 780 -26.78 -2.02 15.81
C ALA A 780 -26.47 -3.48 16.27
N PRO A 781 -27.35 -4.23 16.93
CA PRO A 781 -27.12 -5.63 17.30
C PRO A 781 -27.00 -6.54 16.09
N LEU A 782 -27.80 -6.31 15.03
CA LEU A 782 -27.72 -7.10 13.81
C LEU A 782 -26.38 -6.94 13.10
N PHE A 783 -25.86 -5.71 13.07
CA PHE A 783 -24.51 -5.47 12.55
C PHE A 783 -23.45 -6.20 13.37
N GLN A 784 -23.57 -6.22 14.71
CA GLN A 784 -22.61 -6.95 15.57
C GLN A 784 -22.57 -8.44 15.24
N VAL A 785 -23.73 -9.06 15.00
CA VAL A 785 -23.83 -10.49 14.70
C VAL A 785 -23.35 -10.81 13.27
N HIS A 786 -23.87 -10.06 12.30
CA HIS A 786 -23.67 -10.40 10.88
C HIS A 786 -22.51 -9.66 10.21
N ARG A 787 -22.02 -8.57 10.80
CA ARG A 787 -20.91 -7.72 10.30
C ARG A 787 -21.08 -7.31 8.85
N THR A 788 -22.27 -6.84 8.56
CA THR A 788 -22.66 -6.36 7.25
C THR A 788 -23.43 -5.08 7.44
N ASP A 789 -23.04 -4.04 6.70
CA ASP A 789 -23.76 -2.79 6.70
C ASP A 789 -25.17 -2.99 6.16
N MET A 790 -26.13 -2.24 6.70
CA MET A 790 -27.54 -2.33 6.36
C MET A 790 -28.10 -0.93 6.17
N TYR A 791 -28.79 -0.73 5.06
CA TYR A 791 -29.47 0.50 4.71
C TYR A 791 -30.95 0.25 4.55
N LEU A 792 -31.79 0.88 5.36
CA LEU A 792 -33.25 0.75 5.30
C LEU A 792 -33.85 1.88 4.49
N TYR A 793 -34.79 1.51 3.61
CA TYR A 793 -35.52 2.43 2.75
C TYR A 793 -37.03 2.23 2.87
N ASP A 794 -37.81 3.32 2.73
CA ASP A 794 -39.25 3.29 2.70
C ASP A 794 -39.81 2.70 1.39
N SER A 795 -41.12 2.69 1.27
CA SER A 795 -41.82 2.22 0.06
C SER A 795 -41.54 3.05 -1.21
N LEU A 796 -41.01 4.27 -1.04
CA LEU A 796 -40.62 5.17 -2.13
C LEU A 796 -39.10 5.13 -2.40
N GLY A 797 -38.38 4.20 -1.75
CA GLY A 797 -36.93 4.09 -1.86
C GLY A 797 -36.16 5.23 -1.14
N ARG A 798 -36.78 5.97 -0.20
CA ARG A 798 -36.10 7.00 0.60
C ARG A 798 -35.39 6.33 1.77
N TRP A 799 -34.18 6.76 2.05
CA TRP A 799 -33.42 6.32 3.23
C TRP A 799 -34.15 6.68 4.54
N ILE A 800 -34.26 5.71 5.44
CA ILE A 800 -34.92 5.84 6.74
C ILE A 800 -33.90 5.71 7.87
N ALA A 801 -33.07 4.65 7.82
CA ALA A 801 -32.12 4.28 8.85
C ALA A 801 -30.94 3.51 8.25
N SER A 802 -29.78 3.56 8.89
CA SER A 802 -28.61 2.79 8.45
C SER A 802 -27.68 2.49 9.60
N THR A 803 -26.87 1.44 9.45
CA THR A 803 -25.79 1.14 10.41
C THR A 803 -24.72 2.23 10.40
N GLU A 804 -24.57 2.99 9.31
CA GLU A 804 -23.67 4.12 9.19
C GLU A 804 -24.36 5.32 8.52
N GLU A 805 -24.88 6.22 9.35
CA GLU A 805 -25.59 7.41 8.87
C GLU A 805 -24.68 8.43 8.17
N ALA A 806 -23.39 8.44 8.51
CA ALA A 806 -22.45 9.42 7.99
C ALA A 806 -22.30 9.34 6.46
N ILE A 807 -22.52 8.17 5.85
CA ILE A 807 -22.48 7.98 4.40
C ILE A 807 -23.52 8.85 3.68
N PHE A 808 -24.72 8.94 4.25
CA PHE A 808 -25.83 9.74 3.69
C PHE A 808 -25.74 11.19 4.13
N ARG A 809 -25.43 11.47 5.41
CA ARG A 809 -25.32 12.82 5.94
C ARG A 809 -24.16 13.62 5.34
N GLN A 810 -23.05 12.97 4.99
CA GLN A 810 -21.89 13.60 4.35
C GLN A 810 -21.98 13.58 2.82
N GLY A 811 -23.10 13.09 2.26
CA GLY A 811 -23.36 13.13 0.84
C GLY A 811 -22.51 12.17 -0.01
N VAL A 812 -21.95 11.10 0.60
CA VAL A 812 -21.23 10.06 -0.17
C VAL A 812 -22.19 9.30 -1.05
N LEU A 813 -23.38 8.99 -0.52
CA LEU A 813 -24.54 8.48 -1.24
C LEU A 813 -25.72 9.41 -1.06
N ALA A 814 -26.55 9.51 -2.08
CA ALA A 814 -27.84 10.21 -1.97
C ALA A 814 -28.82 9.42 -1.07
N PRO A 815 -29.78 10.09 -0.41
CA PRO A 815 -30.74 9.43 0.46
C PRO A 815 -31.84 8.68 -0.32
N ARG A 816 -31.42 7.88 -1.30
CA ARG A 816 -32.25 7.05 -2.19
C ARG A 816 -31.53 5.76 -2.52
N MET A 817 -32.33 4.67 -2.64
CA MET A 817 -31.76 3.38 -3.06
C MET A 817 -31.42 3.36 -4.56
N ASP A 818 -30.69 2.33 -4.98
CA ASP A 818 -30.39 2.12 -6.40
C ASP A 818 -31.67 2.05 -7.23
N PRO A 819 -31.79 2.82 -8.33
CA PRO A 819 -33.03 2.90 -9.11
C PRO A 819 -33.41 1.61 -9.81
N TYR A 820 -32.42 0.81 -10.26
CA TYR A 820 -32.70 -0.49 -10.87
C TYR A 820 -33.25 -1.46 -9.83
N ALA A 821 -32.64 -1.52 -8.65
CA ALA A 821 -33.10 -2.37 -7.56
C ALA A 821 -34.51 -1.94 -7.11
N TYR A 822 -34.79 -0.63 -7.06
CA TYR A 822 -36.12 -0.11 -6.74
C TYR A 822 -37.20 -0.57 -7.70
N LEU A 823 -36.94 -0.47 -9.02
CA LEU A 823 -37.88 -0.91 -10.05
C LEU A 823 -38.06 -2.45 -10.07
N LEU A 824 -36.96 -3.17 -9.90
CA LEU A 824 -36.97 -4.63 -9.93
C LEU A 824 -37.74 -5.23 -8.76
N LEU A 825 -37.49 -4.74 -7.55
CA LEU A 825 -38.09 -5.27 -6.31
C LEU A 825 -39.50 -4.69 -6.07
N GLY A 826 -39.67 -3.38 -6.32
CA GLY A 826 -40.91 -2.66 -6.06
C GLY A 826 -42.00 -2.95 -7.09
N GLU A 827 -41.67 -2.83 -8.37
CA GLU A 827 -42.67 -2.88 -9.46
C GLU A 827 -42.75 -4.27 -10.08
N ARG A 828 -41.68 -5.04 -10.25
CA ARG A 828 -41.70 -6.41 -10.79
C ARG A 828 -41.90 -7.48 -9.71
N GLY A 829 -41.71 -7.12 -8.42
CA GLY A 829 -41.96 -8.03 -7.31
C GLY A 829 -40.91 -9.13 -7.14
N GLU A 830 -39.70 -8.92 -7.66
CA GLU A 830 -38.56 -9.81 -7.40
C GLU A 830 -38.20 -9.83 -5.91
N THR A 831 -37.56 -10.90 -5.45
CA THR A 831 -37.26 -11.12 -4.04
C THR A 831 -35.84 -10.72 -3.64
N LEU A 832 -34.95 -10.61 -4.63
CA LEU A 832 -33.52 -10.28 -4.41
C LEU A 832 -32.97 -9.61 -5.66
N CYS A 833 -32.23 -8.53 -5.46
CA CYS A 833 -31.45 -7.85 -6.49
C CYS A 833 -30.00 -7.72 -6.03
N VAL A 834 -29.04 -8.23 -6.80
CA VAL A 834 -27.60 -8.06 -6.56
C VAL A 834 -27.03 -7.15 -7.64
N ARG A 835 -26.36 -6.07 -7.24
CA ARG A 835 -25.77 -5.05 -8.13
C ARG A 835 -24.30 -4.87 -7.91
N ASP A 836 -23.57 -4.58 -8.99
CA ASP A 836 -22.22 -4.04 -8.92
C ASP A 836 -22.31 -2.52 -8.81
N GLU A 837 -21.77 -1.95 -7.75
CA GLU A 837 -21.81 -0.53 -7.45
C GLU A 837 -20.39 0.04 -7.37
N GLN A 838 -20.28 1.37 -7.55
CA GLN A 838 -19.00 2.07 -7.51
C GLN A 838 -19.16 3.44 -6.85
N ILE A 839 -18.27 3.77 -5.92
CA ILE A 839 -18.13 5.10 -5.32
C ILE A 839 -16.67 5.54 -5.53
N GLY A 840 -16.44 6.54 -6.39
CA GLY A 840 -15.08 6.89 -6.80
C GLY A 840 -14.37 5.68 -7.45
N ASP A 841 -13.22 5.26 -6.90
CA ASP A 841 -12.47 4.09 -7.39
C ASP A 841 -12.87 2.78 -6.69
N LEU A 842 -13.68 2.85 -5.63
CA LEU A 842 -14.10 1.68 -4.87
C LEU A 842 -15.26 0.95 -5.57
N ARG A 843 -15.04 -0.31 -5.91
CA ARG A 843 -16.06 -1.21 -6.48
C ARG A 843 -16.50 -2.21 -5.42
N TYR A 844 -17.80 -2.40 -5.33
CA TYR A 844 -18.40 -3.35 -4.39
C TYR A 844 -19.70 -3.91 -4.93
N LYS A 845 -20.18 -5.00 -4.32
CA LYS A 845 -21.50 -5.56 -4.62
C LYS A 845 -22.49 -5.15 -3.55
N SER A 846 -23.71 -4.77 -3.96
CA SER A 846 -24.81 -4.52 -3.05
C SER A 846 -25.95 -5.49 -3.35
N ALA A 847 -26.59 -5.97 -2.31
CA ALA A 847 -27.79 -6.78 -2.44
C ALA A 847 -28.99 -6.07 -1.80
N TYR A 848 -30.11 -6.08 -2.48
CA TYR A 848 -31.34 -5.44 -2.06
C TYR A 848 -32.47 -6.44 -1.93
N LEU A 849 -33.28 -6.29 -0.87
CA LEU A 849 -34.44 -7.15 -0.57
C LEU A 849 -35.64 -6.31 -0.16
N PRO A 850 -36.86 -6.75 -0.50
CA PRO A 850 -38.09 -6.17 0.08
C PRO A 850 -38.28 -6.64 1.51
N ILE A 851 -38.70 -5.71 2.38
CA ILE A 851 -39.01 -5.99 3.79
C ILE A 851 -40.38 -5.42 4.14
N SER A 852 -41.02 -5.94 5.21
CA SER A 852 -42.28 -5.39 5.73
C SER A 852 -41.96 -4.50 6.93
N LEU A 853 -42.17 -3.19 6.81
CA LEU A 853 -41.94 -2.22 7.89
C LEU A 853 -43.12 -2.22 8.86
N PRO A 854 -42.90 -2.16 10.20
CA PRO A 854 -43.96 -2.31 11.19
C PRO A 854 -45.03 -1.22 11.19
N GLN A 855 -44.68 -0.01 10.80
CA GLN A 855 -45.55 1.17 10.95
C GLN A 855 -46.51 1.46 9.80
N GLU A 856 -46.12 1.04 8.59
CA GLU A 856 -46.91 1.47 7.41
C GLU A 856 -47.75 0.35 6.80
N ARG A 857 -47.65 -0.91 7.26
CA ARG A 857 -48.12 -2.10 6.52
C ARG A 857 -47.70 -2.07 5.07
N ALA A 858 -46.68 -1.22 4.76
CA ALA A 858 -46.16 -0.99 3.44
C ALA A 858 -44.85 -1.78 3.26
N ARG A 859 -44.58 -2.15 2.02
CA ARG A 859 -43.28 -2.71 1.64
C ARG A 859 -42.21 -1.63 1.78
N GLY A 860 -41.15 -1.89 2.55
CA GLY A 860 -39.90 -1.16 2.47
C GLY A 860 -38.81 -2.01 1.82
N PHE A 861 -37.58 -1.50 1.82
CA PHE A 861 -36.44 -2.20 1.25
C PHE A 861 -35.25 -2.14 2.20
N VAL A 862 -34.38 -3.16 2.12
CA VAL A 862 -33.09 -3.17 2.81
C VAL A 862 -31.97 -3.41 1.79
N GLY A 863 -30.90 -2.63 1.88
CA GLY A 863 -29.68 -2.77 1.09
C GLY A 863 -28.52 -3.26 1.97
N PHE A 864 -27.73 -4.17 1.43
CA PHE A 864 -26.55 -4.75 2.07
C PHE A 864 -25.34 -4.50 1.17
N PRO A 865 -24.50 -3.50 1.43
CA PRO A 865 -23.25 -3.30 0.70
C PRO A 865 -22.15 -4.24 1.19
N PHE A 866 -21.45 -4.89 0.27
CA PHE A 866 -20.35 -5.82 0.52
C PHE A 866 -19.04 -5.24 0.01
N TYR A 867 -18.37 -4.42 0.82
CA TYR A 867 -17.15 -3.70 0.43
C TYR A 867 -15.88 -4.55 0.35
N ALA A 868 -15.86 -5.76 0.91
CA ALA A 868 -14.66 -6.58 1.06
C ALA A 868 -14.30 -7.47 -0.15
N GLY A 869 -15.05 -7.43 -1.25
CA GLY A 869 -14.95 -8.44 -2.32
C GLY A 869 -13.60 -8.48 -3.05
N GLU A 870 -13.01 -7.36 -3.38
CA GLU A 870 -11.78 -7.30 -4.22
C GLU A 870 -10.51 -7.70 -3.44
N HIS A 871 -10.42 -7.34 -2.16
CA HIS A 871 -9.27 -7.70 -1.33
C HIS A 871 -9.22 -9.19 -0.98
N MET A 872 -10.38 -9.82 -0.72
CA MET A 872 -10.43 -11.27 -0.45
C MET A 872 -10.06 -12.09 -1.68
N LEU A 873 -10.50 -11.68 -2.87
CA LEU A 873 -10.17 -12.37 -4.11
C LEU A 873 -8.67 -12.35 -4.40
N ARG A 874 -8.05 -11.19 -4.23
CA ARG A 874 -6.59 -11.06 -4.39
C ARG A 874 -5.84 -11.96 -3.42
N ALA A 875 -6.27 -12.03 -2.17
CA ALA A 875 -5.67 -12.90 -1.17
C ALA A 875 -5.80 -14.39 -1.55
N GLU A 876 -6.99 -14.86 -1.89
CA GLU A 876 -7.23 -16.27 -2.28
C GLU A 876 -6.42 -16.69 -3.53
N VAL A 877 -6.36 -15.84 -4.56
CA VAL A 877 -5.55 -16.10 -5.76
C VAL A 877 -4.06 -16.13 -5.41
N THR A 878 -3.63 -15.24 -4.55
CA THR A 878 -2.23 -15.15 -4.14
C THR A 878 -1.80 -16.35 -3.31
N ASP A 879 -2.64 -16.79 -2.37
CA ASP A 879 -2.40 -17.98 -1.55
C ASP A 879 -2.34 -19.25 -2.41
N PHE A 880 -3.21 -19.34 -3.42
CA PHE A 880 -3.18 -20.47 -4.34
C PHE A 880 -1.91 -20.48 -5.21
N ILE A 881 -1.52 -19.34 -5.79
CA ILE A 881 -0.27 -19.25 -6.57
C ILE A 881 0.92 -19.51 -5.64
N GLY A 882 0.85 -19.05 -4.39
CA GLY A 882 1.84 -19.36 -3.37
C GLY A 882 1.97 -20.86 -3.12
N ALA A 883 0.86 -21.57 -2.97
CA ALA A 883 0.85 -23.02 -2.83
C ALA A 883 1.42 -23.74 -4.07
N LEU A 884 1.06 -23.27 -5.27
CA LEU A 884 1.58 -23.81 -6.53
C LEU A 884 3.10 -23.67 -6.68
N LEU A 885 3.68 -22.54 -6.22
CA LEU A 885 5.12 -22.31 -6.23
C LEU A 885 5.88 -23.13 -5.18
N ASN A 886 5.20 -23.59 -4.15
CA ASN A 886 5.78 -24.46 -3.12
C ASN A 886 5.82 -25.94 -3.52
N VAL A 887 5.01 -26.35 -4.49
CA VAL A 887 5.02 -27.70 -5.08
C VAL A 887 6.07 -27.78 -6.18
#